data_e4656da1122fdc27ed719d3839ba98b9
#
_entry.id   e4656da1122fdc27ed719d3839ba98b9
#
_cell.length_a   1.000
_cell.length_b   1.000
_cell.length_c   1.000
_cell.angle_alpha   90.00
_cell.angle_beta   90.00
_cell.angle_gamma   90.00
#
_symmetry.space_group_name_H-M   'P 1'
#
loop_
_entity.id
_entity.type
_entity.pdbx_description
1 polymer ?
#
loop_
_entity_poly.entity_id
_entity_poly.type
_entity_poly.pdbx_seq_one_letter_code
_entity_poly.pdbx_strand_id
1 'polypeptide(L)'
;MRRRPAEELRDRLRRRDPGYRLVRRAARLTVVASLVFYGCRYGLGDITLATYALFGAVATGSFAQLPGPPAERARTLLAALPVAWSLVAVGTVLAVSTAAASAGMLVVGFAVAFAGVGGPRLVGLANALQLFYILACFPPYQPDTLPARLAGVTSGVVLVALAEVSLWPDPAPVGFPQRLAAAAGGLADLADALAEVLVAVPGAAEEAARRQARAARLLDGVRMSRLPMTARPTGAGRRDRAWRDAAAAVHEVLAVAGSLASRPGLPGSGDADLADALRRCAASLRRAADVAVRRPGAVAVDEPERATALPLSWRAAGPVRLRVDAAVRTLVDQVGTFATAVRIATGPRGRHGPRPPGPGPDPFWYAGRSAWSLYRRQFRAHLTARSVYLEGAVRLAVALAAARVIAGVVNLQHGFWVLLATLSLMRASASDTRTTLRPALVGTLAGGAAGGLLLLVSPERQAYAALLPLALALAFGVGPLLGLGWAQALLTLLLIVVFAQLNPSSWQLAGARVVDVAIGAVVGVLAGLLLWPRGSGGELRRNAGAYLLASGRAVARTVEALAGTADPRGAVDAARRAEALATASLVQYHGERHDPRLSHVDWDAVLAAAHRASHGGQALLADHRPGALAPWPGPAAALAARATRLCEGYADLARQVSRARVDRPPAPVDGTGDVARQVHGLVRDGEDRPGVLSLVEVDGWLADLDGHLRRAAATPP
;
A
#
# COMPACT_ATOMS: atom_id res chain seq x y z
N MET A 1 -30.82 19.88 29.85
CA MET A 1 -31.30 20.04 28.45
C MET A 1 -31.10 18.73 27.69
N ARG A 2 -32.12 17.97 27.37
CA ARG A 2 -32.03 16.77 26.52
C ARG A 2 -31.70 17.23 25.09
N ARG A 3 -30.55 16.81 24.56
CA ARG A 3 -30.22 17.06 23.14
C ARG A 3 -31.33 16.53 22.27
N ARG A 4 -31.69 17.26 21.22
CA ARG A 4 -32.74 16.81 20.28
C ARG A 4 -32.31 15.50 19.63
N PRO A 5 -33.17 14.48 19.48
CA PRO A 5 -32.81 13.16 18.94
C PRO A 5 -32.10 13.24 17.56
N ALA A 6 -32.40 14.28 16.79
CA ALA A 6 -31.69 14.55 15.51
C ALA A 6 -30.25 14.98 15.67
N GLU A 7 -29.88 15.66 16.76
CA GLU A 7 -28.50 16.05 17.05
C GLU A 7 -27.67 14.84 17.49
N GLU A 8 -28.22 13.97 18.30
CA GLU A 8 -27.57 12.73 18.71
C GLU A 8 -27.33 11.78 17.51
N LEU A 9 -28.31 11.67 16.62
CA LEU A 9 -28.21 10.89 15.39
C LEU A 9 -27.09 11.46 14.48
N ARG A 10 -27.04 12.79 14.32
CA ARG A 10 -26.05 13.50 13.55
C ARG A 10 -24.65 13.30 14.12
N ASP A 11 -24.49 13.34 15.44
CA ASP A 11 -23.20 13.11 16.11
C ASP A 11 -22.76 11.65 16.00
N ARG A 12 -23.66 10.69 16.09
CA ARG A 12 -23.37 9.26 15.86
C ARG A 12 -22.96 9.00 14.41
N LEU A 13 -23.65 9.61 13.44
CA LEU A 13 -23.29 9.52 12.03
C LEU A 13 -21.92 10.13 11.76
N ARG A 14 -21.61 11.32 12.29
CA ARG A 14 -20.31 11.97 12.15
C ARG A 14 -19.17 11.13 12.70
N ARG A 15 -19.37 10.41 13.82
CA ARG A 15 -18.37 9.52 14.40
C ARG A 15 -18.12 8.28 13.54
N ARG A 16 -19.16 7.73 12.88
CA ARG A 16 -19.08 6.52 12.05
C ARG A 16 -18.74 6.79 10.59
N ASP A 17 -19.11 7.96 10.08
CA ASP A 17 -18.82 8.41 8.70
C ASP A 17 -18.26 9.84 8.70
N PRO A 18 -16.96 10.02 9.03
CA PRO A 18 -16.33 11.34 9.03
C PRO A 18 -16.38 11.97 7.63
N GLY A 19 -17.09 13.10 7.52
CA GLY A 19 -17.30 13.81 6.25
C GLY A 19 -18.41 13.25 5.36
N TYR A 20 -19.29 12.37 5.89
CA TYR A 20 -20.46 11.82 5.18
C TYR A 20 -20.11 11.14 3.83
N ARG A 21 -18.97 10.48 3.74
CA ARG A 21 -18.50 9.84 2.49
C ARG A 21 -19.36 8.65 2.09
N LEU A 22 -19.71 7.80 3.05
CA LEU A 22 -20.59 6.64 2.80
C LEU A 22 -21.99 7.10 2.39
N VAL A 23 -22.55 8.10 3.09
CA VAL A 23 -23.87 8.66 2.77
C VAL A 23 -23.88 9.28 1.37
N ARG A 24 -22.87 10.10 1.00
CA ARG A 24 -22.77 10.69 -0.34
C ARG A 24 -22.66 9.61 -1.42
N ARG A 25 -21.82 8.61 -1.19
CA ARG A 25 -21.64 7.49 -2.12
C ARG A 25 -22.94 6.71 -2.31
N ALA A 26 -23.65 6.41 -1.22
CA ALA A 26 -24.93 5.74 -1.28
C ALA A 26 -25.98 6.58 -2.02
N ALA A 27 -26.07 7.89 -1.76
CA ALA A 27 -26.99 8.79 -2.44
C ALA A 27 -26.71 8.84 -3.96
N ARG A 28 -25.42 9.00 -4.36
CA ARG A 28 -25.05 8.95 -5.79
C ARG A 28 -25.45 7.63 -6.43
N LEU A 29 -25.13 6.52 -5.76
CA LEU A 29 -25.45 5.19 -6.29
C LEU A 29 -26.95 4.98 -6.40
N THR A 30 -27.73 5.40 -5.40
CA THR A 30 -29.20 5.32 -5.42
C THR A 30 -29.77 6.09 -6.62
N VAL A 31 -29.35 7.34 -6.83
CA VAL A 31 -29.82 8.15 -7.95
C VAL A 31 -29.45 7.51 -9.29
N VAL A 32 -28.19 7.14 -9.48
CA VAL A 32 -27.72 6.56 -10.75
C VAL A 32 -28.38 5.20 -11.01
N ALA A 33 -28.36 4.30 -10.03
CA ALA A 33 -28.90 2.95 -10.19
C ALA A 33 -30.42 2.97 -10.47
N SER A 34 -31.17 3.84 -9.79
CA SER A 34 -32.60 4.02 -10.06
C SER A 34 -32.84 4.60 -11.46
N LEU A 35 -32.09 5.64 -11.84
CA LEU A 35 -32.23 6.28 -13.14
C LEU A 35 -31.95 5.30 -14.30
N VAL A 36 -30.84 4.58 -14.26
CA VAL A 36 -30.50 3.63 -15.34
C VAL A 36 -31.49 2.47 -15.37
N PHE A 37 -31.89 1.94 -14.20
CA PHE A 37 -32.80 0.83 -14.14
C PHE A 37 -34.17 1.19 -14.67
N TYR A 38 -34.75 2.32 -14.23
CA TYR A 38 -36.08 2.76 -14.69
C TYR A 38 -36.08 3.18 -16.16
N GLY A 39 -35.06 3.89 -16.61
CA GLY A 39 -34.92 4.26 -18.00
C GLY A 39 -34.87 3.06 -18.93
N CYS A 40 -34.06 2.06 -18.59
CA CYS A 40 -33.95 0.84 -19.41
C CYS A 40 -35.16 -0.08 -19.25
N ARG A 41 -35.70 -0.26 -18.05
CA ARG A 41 -36.79 -1.22 -17.76
C ARG A 41 -38.15 -0.72 -18.21
N TYR A 42 -38.48 0.54 -17.88
CA TYR A 42 -39.82 1.11 -18.13
C TYR A 42 -39.82 2.06 -19.31
N GLY A 43 -38.70 2.73 -19.63
CA GLY A 43 -38.59 3.62 -20.78
C GLY A 43 -38.33 2.84 -22.09
N LEU A 44 -37.35 1.93 -22.10
CA LEU A 44 -36.96 1.16 -23.28
C LEU A 44 -37.59 -0.24 -23.33
N GLY A 45 -38.14 -0.74 -22.22
CA GLY A 45 -38.77 -2.04 -22.14
C GLY A 45 -37.80 -3.25 -22.16
N ASP A 46 -36.48 -3.03 -22.11
CA ASP A 46 -35.47 -4.07 -22.22
C ASP A 46 -34.98 -4.52 -20.84
N ILE A 47 -35.30 -5.77 -20.47
CA ILE A 47 -34.95 -6.39 -19.18
C ILE A 47 -33.43 -6.66 -19.09
N THR A 48 -32.83 -7.10 -20.19
CA THR A 48 -31.40 -7.41 -20.23
C THR A 48 -30.57 -6.16 -20.06
N LEU A 49 -30.92 -5.11 -20.82
CA LEU A 49 -30.28 -3.79 -20.71
C LEU A 49 -30.40 -3.25 -19.29
N ALA A 50 -31.60 -3.29 -18.69
CA ALA A 50 -31.85 -2.81 -17.33
C ALA A 50 -31.04 -3.55 -16.28
N THR A 51 -30.94 -4.89 -16.41
CA THR A 51 -30.17 -5.72 -15.50
C THR A 51 -28.69 -5.36 -15.54
N TYR A 52 -28.09 -5.32 -16.74
CA TYR A 52 -26.67 -5.00 -16.88
C TYR A 52 -26.36 -3.53 -16.56
N ALA A 53 -27.28 -2.60 -16.76
CA ALA A 53 -27.16 -1.20 -16.35
C ALA A 53 -27.15 -1.04 -14.83
N LEU A 54 -28.08 -1.70 -14.12
CA LEU A 54 -28.13 -1.70 -12.67
C LEU A 54 -26.87 -2.34 -12.06
N PHE A 55 -26.51 -3.53 -12.50
CA PHE A 55 -25.31 -4.21 -12.00
C PHE A 55 -24.02 -3.49 -12.39
N GLY A 56 -23.95 -2.84 -13.54
CA GLY A 56 -22.88 -1.95 -13.94
C GLY A 56 -22.70 -0.78 -12.97
N ALA A 57 -23.82 -0.14 -12.60
CA ALA A 57 -23.81 0.93 -11.61
C ALA A 57 -23.43 0.43 -10.21
N VAL A 58 -23.99 -0.70 -9.76
CA VAL A 58 -23.68 -1.29 -8.45
C VAL A 58 -22.23 -1.78 -8.38
N ALA A 59 -21.74 -2.45 -9.42
CA ALA A 59 -20.35 -2.92 -9.49
C ALA A 59 -19.35 -1.78 -9.34
N THR A 60 -19.53 -0.70 -10.08
CA THR A 60 -18.61 0.44 -10.10
C THR A 60 -18.88 1.42 -8.95
N GLY A 61 -20.12 1.64 -8.58
CA GLY A 61 -20.51 2.54 -7.49
C GLY A 61 -20.30 1.97 -6.10
N SER A 62 -20.40 0.65 -5.89
CA SER A 62 -20.27 0.02 -4.57
C SER A 62 -19.05 -0.89 -4.42
N PHE A 63 -18.78 -1.77 -5.39
CA PHE A 63 -17.71 -2.76 -5.27
C PHE A 63 -16.35 -2.23 -5.71
N ALA A 64 -16.27 -1.21 -6.57
CA ALA A 64 -15.02 -0.55 -6.90
C ALA A 64 -14.60 0.40 -5.77
N GLN A 65 -13.39 0.21 -5.22
CA GLN A 65 -12.80 1.06 -4.17
C GLN A 65 -11.57 1.77 -4.72
N LEU A 66 -11.81 2.86 -5.46
CA LEU A 66 -10.76 3.56 -6.18
C LEU A 66 -10.07 4.64 -5.34
N PRO A 67 -8.73 4.74 -5.43
CA PRO A 67 -7.98 5.82 -4.82
C PRO A 67 -8.11 7.13 -5.60
N GLY A 68 -7.85 8.23 -4.91
CA GLY A 68 -7.69 9.54 -5.52
C GLY A 68 -8.94 10.41 -5.51
N PRO A 69 -8.84 11.62 -6.09
CA PRO A 69 -9.93 12.57 -6.22
C PRO A 69 -11.00 12.08 -7.20
N PRO A 70 -12.24 12.63 -7.13
CA PRO A 70 -13.36 12.20 -7.96
C PRO A 70 -13.05 12.09 -9.46
N ALA A 71 -12.36 13.09 -10.04
CA ALA A 71 -11.99 13.08 -11.45
C ALA A 71 -11.02 11.92 -11.84
N GLU A 72 -10.11 11.53 -10.95
CA GLU A 72 -9.22 10.37 -11.21
C GLU A 72 -9.98 9.06 -11.11
N ARG A 73 -10.91 8.95 -10.16
CA ARG A 73 -11.79 7.78 -10.02
C ARG A 73 -12.65 7.60 -11.25
N ALA A 74 -13.30 8.67 -11.73
CA ALA A 74 -14.10 8.66 -12.94
C ALA A 74 -13.29 8.22 -14.17
N ARG A 75 -12.09 8.79 -14.38
CA ARG A 75 -11.18 8.36 -15.47
C ARG A 75 -10.79 6.89 -15.36
N THR A 76 -10.56 6.38 -14.15
CA THR A 76 -10.19 5.00 -13.94
C THR A 76 -11.36 4.06 -14.27
N LEU A 77 -12.59 4.42 -13.91
CA LEU A 77 -13.81 3.68 -14.28
C LEU A 77 -14.00 3.63 -15.79
N LEU A 78 -13.89 4.77 -16.47
CA LEU A 78 -14.01 4.84 -17.94
C LEU A 78 -12.90 4.05 -18.64
N ALA A 79 -11.66 4.12 -18.13
CA ALA A 79 -10.54 3.34 -18.67
C ALA A 79 -10.69 1.81 -18.44
N ALA A 80 -11.53 1.39 -17.50
CA ALA A 80 -11.82 -0.03 -17.24
C ALA A 80 -12.92 -0.59 -18.17
N LEU A 81 -13.66 0.24 -18.90
CA LEU A 81 -14.76 -0.20 -19.78
C LEU A 81 -14.35 -1.25 -20.81
N PRO A 82 -13.25 -1.11 -21.57
CA PRO A 82 -12.85 -2.16 -22.53
C PRO A 82 -12.62 -3.52 -21.87
N VAL A 83 -12.07 -3.51 -20.66
CA VAL A 83 -11.88 -4.75 -19.88
C VAL A 83 -13.24 -5.32 -19.43
N ALA A 84 -14.15 -4.45 -18.96
CA ALA A 84 -15.50 -4.88 -18.59
C ALA A 84 -16.26 -5.50 -19.78
N TRP A 85 -16.17 -4.88 -20.97
CA TRP A 85 -16.75 -5.42 -22.19
C TRP A 85 -16.18 -6.79 -22.55
N SER A 86 -14.86 -6.93 -22.49
CA SER A 86 -14.20 -8.22 -22.75
C SER A 86 -14.66 -9.30 -21.77
N LEU A 87 -14.80 -8.97 -20.48
CA LEU A 87 -15.25 -9.90 -19.45
C LEU A 87 -16.71 -10.32 -19.66
N VAL A 88 -17.59 -9.39 -20.03
CA VAL A 88 -18.99 -9.68 -20.35
C VAL A 88 -19.09 -10.53 -21.61
N ALA A 89 -18.35 -10.20 -22.67
CA ALA A 89 -18.36 -10.97 -23.91
C ALA A 89 -17.85 -12.40 -23.69
N VAL A 90 -16.70 -12.57 -23.05
CA VAL A 90 -16.11 -13.87 -22.71
C VAL A 90 -17.06 -14.68 -21.82
N GLY A 91 -17.66 -14.04 -20.79
CA GLY A 91 -18.64 -14.69 -19.91
C GLY A 91 -19.87 -15.16 -20.67
N THR A 92 -20.39 -14.35 -21.59
CA THR A 92 -21.55 -14.70 -22.42
C THR A 92 -21.25 -15.89 -23.33
N VAL A 93 -20.08 -15.91 -23.99
CA VAL A 93 -19.70 -17.05 -24.89
C VAL A 93 -19.47 -18.33 -24.09
N LEU A 94 -18.79 -18.23 -22.94
CA LEU A 94 -18.49 -19.40 -22.11
C LEU A 94 -19.71 -19.92 -21.32
N ALA A 95 -20.82 -19.17 -21.27
CA ALA A 95 -22.07 -19.63 -20.66
C ALA A 95 -22.73 -20.81 -21.41
N VAL A 96 -22.17 -21.24 -22.57
CA VAL A 96 -22.65 -22.40 -23.39
C VAL A 96 -22.68 -23.71 -22.59
N SER A 97 -21.76 -23.89 -21.65
CA SER A 97 -21.75 -25.08 -20.78
C SER A 97 -21.21 -24.73 -19.37
N THR A 98 -21.64 -25.52 -18.38
CA THR A 98 -21.12 -25.39 -17.01
C THR A 98 -19.61 -25.59 -16.96
N ALA A 99 -19.06 -26.51 -17.71
CA ALA A 99 -17.63 -26.80 -17.78
C ALA A 99 -16.84 -25.60 -18.34
N ALA A 100 -17.28 -25.04 -19.48
CA ALA A 100 -16.66 -23.89 -20.11
C ALA A 100 -16.71 -22.63 -19.19
N ALA A 101 -17.88 -22.36 -18.60
CA ALA A 101 -18.06 -21.24 -17.68
C ALA A 101 -17.20 -21.38 -16.41
N SER A 102 -17.05 -22.61 -15.88
CA SER A 102 -16.22 -22.89 -14.70
C SER A 102 -14.72 -22.79 -15.00
N ALA A 103 -14.28 -23.30 -16.15
CA ALA A 103 -12.90 -23.13 -16.61
C ALA A 103 -12.56 -21.65 -16.85
N GLY A 104 -13.46 -20.93 -17.50
CA GLY A 104 -13.34 -19.48 -17.66
C GLY A 104 -13.31 -18.74 -16.32
N MET A 105 -14.12 -19.16 -15.33
CA MET A 105 -14.10 -18.59 -13.99
C MET A 105 -12.75 -18.79 -13.30
N LEU A 106 -12.12 -19.96 -13.45
CA LEU A 106 -10.79 -20.22 -12.91
C LEU A 106 -9.75 -19.28 -13.53
N VAL A 107 -9.75 -19.14 -14.86
CA VAL A 107 -8.77 -18.31 -15.58
C VAL A 107 -9.00 -16.82 -15.34
N VAL A 108 -10.24 -16.35 -15.53
CA VAL A 108 -10.61 -14.93 -15.37
C VAL A 108 -10.51 -14.54 -13.89
N GLY A 109 -11.00 -15.40 -12.98
CA GLY A 109 -10.93 -15.19 -11.55
C GLY A 109 -9.49 -15.00 -11.09
N PHE A 110 -8.59 -15.87 -11.56
CA PHE A 110 -7.16 -15.74 -11.29
C PHE A 110 -6.57 -14.46 -11.89
N ALA A 111 -6.79 -14.20 -13.18
CA ALA A 111 -6.21 -13.07 -13.88
C ALA A 111 -6.61 -11.73 -13.25
N VAL A 112 -7.90 -11.55 -12.95
CA VAL A 112 -8.41 -10.31 -12.34
C VAL A 112 -7.88 -10.13 -10.90
N ALA A 113 -7.85 -11.19 -10.10
CA ALA A 113 -7.33 -11.11 -8.73
C ALA A 113 -5.81 -10.86 -8.72
N PHE A 114 -5.04 -11.57 -9.57
CA PHE A 114 -3.59 -11.41 -9.66
C PHE A 114 -3.18 -10.07 -10.26
N ALA A 115 -4.01 -9.44 -11.09
CA ALA A 115 -3.78 -8.09 -11.60
C ALA A 115 -3.60 -7.06 -10.48
N GLY A 116 -4.11 -7.33 -9.27
CA GLY A 116 -3.90 -6.52 -8.06
C GLY A 116 -2.43 -6.27 -7.71
N VAL A 117 -1.48 -7.12 -8.14
CA VAL A 117 -0.03 -6.90 -8.07
C VAL A 117 0.37 -5.53 -8.67
N GLY A 118 -0.38 -5.05 -9.67
CA GLY A 118 -0.10 -3.80 -10.35
C GLY A 118 -0.37 -2.53 -9.52
N GLY A 119 -1.07 -2.65 -8.39
CA GLY A 119 -1.24 -1.54 -7.45
C GLY A 119 -2.68 -1.25 -7.03
N PRO A 120 -2.89 -0.19 -6.21
CA PRO A 120 -4.16 0.07 -5.52
C PRO A 120 -5.37 0.26 -6.46
N ARG A 121 -5.15 0.80 -7.66
CA ARG A 121 -6.23 0.97 -8.66
C ARG A 121 -6.76 -0.37 -9.16
N LEU A 122 -5.87 -1.32 -9.45
CA LEU A 122 -6.26 -2.65 -9.92
C LEU A 122 -6.88 -3.48 -8.78
N VAL A 123 -6.34 -3.39 -7.57
CA VAL A 123 -6.97 -3.97 -6.37
C VAL A 123 -8.38 -3.40 -6.19
N GLY A 124 -8.54 -2.08 -6.33
CA GLY A 124 -9.83 -1.41 -6.17
C GLY A 124 -10.87 -1.78 -7.22
N LEU A 125 -10.45 -2.11 -8.44
CA LEU A 125 -11.33 -2.54 -9.54
C LEU A 125 -11.66 -4.04 -9.50
N ALA A 126 -10.84 -4.86 -8.87
CA ALA A 126 -10.88 -6.32 -9.01
C ALA A 126 -12.29 -6.91 -8.78
N ASN A 127 -12.99 -6.47 -7.73
CA ASN A 127 -14.31 -7.01 -7.42
C ASN A 127 -15.40 -6.58 -8.42
N ALA A 128 -15.33 -5.35 -8.91
CA ALA A 128 -16.24 -4.88 -9.95
C ALA A 128 -16.02 -5.66 -11.25
N LEU A 129 -14.76 -5.89 -11.63
CA LEU A 129 -14.41 -6.68 -12.81
C LEU A 129 -14.82 -8.14 -12.66
N GLN A 130 -14.62 -8.76 -11.49
CA GLN A 130 -15.12 -10.11 -11.20
C GLN A 130 -16.64 -10.20 -11.41
N LEU A 131 -17.38 -9.20 -10.94
CA LEU A 131 -18.84 -9.18 -11.01
C LEU A 131 -19.33 -9.17 -12.47
N PHE A 132 -18.65 -8.47 -13.39
CA PHE A 132 -19.02 -8.45 -14.81
C PHE A 132 -18.92 -9.84 -15.45
N TYR A 133 -17.87 -10.60 -15.17
CA TYR A 133 -17.78 -11.97 -15.65
C TYR A 133 -18.80 -12.89 -14.97
N ILE A 134 -18.93 -12.79 -13.63
CA ILE A 134 -19.88 -13.60 -12.86
C ILE A 134 -21.31 -13.44 -13.40
N LEU A 135 -21.74 -12.19 -13.66
CA LEU A 135 -23.08 -11.92 -14.19
C LEU A 135 -23.30 -12.54 -15.57
N ALA A 136 -22.29 -12.50 -16.43
CA ALA A 136 -22.40 -12.91 -17.82
C ALA A 136 -22.29 -14.43 -18.04
N CYS A 137 -21.65 -15.18 -17.11
CA CYS A 137 -21.37 -16.62 -17.28
C CYS A 137 -22.49 -17.55 -16.80
N PHE A 138 -23.69 -17.01 -16.51
CA PHE A 138 -24.86 -17.81 -16.10
C PHE A 138 -25.90 -17.97 -17.23
N PRO A 139 -26.64 -19.12 -17.23
CA PRO A 139 -27.72 -19.33 -18.18
C PRO A 139 -28.88 -18.32 -17.95
N PRO A 140 -29.71 -18.08 -18.95
CA PRO A 140 -29.71 -18.78 -20.24
C PRO A 140 -28.60 -18.30 -21.19
N TYR A 141 -28.05 -19.23 -22.00
CA TYR A 141 -27.12 -18.89 -23.08
C TYR A 141 -27.83 -18.09 -24.16
N GLN A 142 -27.57 -16.82 -24.24
CA GLN A 142 -28.24 -15.88 -25.15
C GLN A 142 -27.18 -14.91 -25.72
N PRO A 143 -26.35 -15.37 -26.69
CA PRO A 143 -25.31 -14.54 -27.29
C PRO A 143 -25.87 -13.32 -28.03
N ASP A 144 -27.08 -13.43 -28.60
CA ASP A 144 -27.77 -12.35 -29.31
C ASP A 144 -28.05 -11.11 -28.40
N THR A 145 -28.10 -11.32 -27.08
CA THR A 145 -28.28 -10.24 -26.11
C THR A 145 -26.99 -9.47 -25.79
N LEU A 146 -25.84 -9.87 -26.36
CA LEU A 146 -24.55 -9.24 -26.08
C LEU A 146 -24.54 -7.72 -26.29
N PRO A 147 -25.11 -7.17 -27.37
CA PRO A 147 -25.16 -5.71 -27.54
C PRO A 147 -25.90 -5.01 -26.39
N ALA A 148 -27.03 -5.53 -25.94
CA ALA A 148 -27.82 -5.00 -24.83
C ALA A 148 -27.05 -5.11 -23.51
N ARG A 149 -26.31 -6.21 -23.29
CA ARG A 149 -25.44 -6.40 -22.11
C ARG A 149 -24.32 -5.35 -22.06
N LEU A 150 -23.63 -5.13 -23.19
CA LEU A 150 -22.54 -4.15 -23.29
C LEU A 150 -23.06 -2.72 -23.13
N ALA A 151 -24.18 -2.39 -23.77
CA ALA A 151 -24.82 -1.09 -23.64
C ALA A 151 -25.26 -0.81 -22.19
N GLY A 152 -25.83 -1.84 -21.51
CA GLY A 152 -26.22 -1.76 -20.12
C GLY A 152 -25.02 -1.48 -19.21
N VAL A 153 -23.93 -2.26 -19.31
CA VAL A 153 -22.72 -2.02 -18.53
C VAL A 153 -22.18 -0.62 -18.79
N THR A 154 -22.14 -0.19 -20.06
CA THR A 154 -21.64 1.13 -20.45
C THR A 154 -22.44 2.24 -19.82
N SER A 155 -23.77 2.20 -19.89
CA SER A 155 -24.65 3.20 -19.29
C SER A 155 -24.46 3.28 -17.77
N GLY A 156 -24.42 2.15 -17.07
CA GLY A 156 -24.18 2.09 -15.64
C GLY A 156 -22.83 2.68 -15.23
N VAL A 157 -21.75 2.29 -15.91
CA VAL A 157 -20.38 2.77 -15.59
C VAL A 157 -20.23 4.25 -15.92
N VAL A 158 -20.71 4.71 -17.09
CA VAL A 158 -20.61 6.11 -17.51
C VAL A 158 -21.37 7.02 -16.57
N LEU A 159 -22.61 6.66 -16.19
CA LEU A 159 -23.41 7.49 -15.29
C LEU A 159 -22.83 7.51 -13.86
N VAL A 160 -22.25 6.41 -13.37
CA VAL A 160 -21.50 6.43 -12.10
C VAL A 160 -20.27 7.33 -12.21
N ALA A 161 -19.50 7.25 -13.30
CA ALA A 161 -18.33 8.09 -13.49
C ALA A 161 -18.69 9.58 -13.58
N LEU A 162 -19.80 9.93 -14.23
CA LEU A 162 -20.33 11.29 -14.26
C LEU A 162 -20.80 11.75 -12.88
N ALA A 163 -21.53 10.91 -12.16
CA ALA A 163 -22.03 11.20 -10.81
C ALA A 163 -20.89 11.39 -9.79
N GLU A 164 -19.77 10.69 -9.94
CA GLU A 164 -18.58 10.87 -9.09
C GLU A 164 -18.04 12.31 -9.15
N VAL A 165 -18.16 12.98 -10.30
CA VAL A 165 -17.65 14.33 -10.51
C VAL A 165 -18.72 15.41 -10.27
N SER A 166 -19.99 15.12 -10.60
CA SER A 166 -21.08 16.09 -10.61
C SER A 166 -21.97 16.06 -9.40
N LEU A 167 -22.30 14.87 -8.85
CA LEU A 167 -23.23 14.71 -7.73
C LEU A 167 -22.48 14.62 -6.41
N TRP A 168 -22.53 15.69 -5.63
CA TRP A 168 -21.90 15.75 -4.28
C TRP A 168 -20.49 15.15 -4.25
N PRO A 169 -19.53 15.70 -5.00
CA PRO A 169 -18.18 15.14 -5.05
C PRO A 169 -17.56 15.07 -3.66
N ASP A 170 -16.86 13.96 -3.40
CA ASP A 170 -16.17 13.83 -2.12
C ASP A 170 -15.02 14.85 -2.06
N PRO A 171 -14.79 15.45 -0.87
CA PRO A 171 -13.60 16.28 -0.70
C PRO A 171 -12.35 15.45 -1.00
N ALA A 172 -11.40 16.06 -1.69
CA ALA A 172 -10.14 15.38 -2.03
C ALA A 172 -9.47 14.91 -0.73
N PRO A 173 -9.17 13.61 -0.60
CA PRO A 173 -8.45 13.13 0.58
C PRO A 173 -7.07 13.78 0.62
N VAL A 174 -6.56 14.05 1.82
CA VAL A 174 -5.15 14.45 1.99
C VAL A 174 -4.30 13.31 1.44
N GLY A 175 -3.70 13.53 0.29
CA GLY A 175 -2.92 12.52 -0.41
C GLY A 175 -1.59 12.24 0.28
N PHE A 176 -0.94 11.15 -0.14
CA PHE A 176 0.40 10.81 0.33
C PHE A 176 1.43 11.95 0.10
N PRO A 177 1.45 12.61 -1.08
CA PRO A 177 2.38 13.71 -1.33
C PRO A 177 2.23 14.88 -0.35
N GLN A 178 0.99 15.24 0.05
CA GLN A 178 0.74 16.34 0.99
C GLN A 178 1.23 15.98 2.40
N ARG A 179 1.02 14.74 2.83
CA ARG A 179 1.53 14.25 4.13
C ARG A 179 3.05 14.24 4.15
N LEU A 180 3.66 13.77 3.07
CA LEU A 180 5.10 13.72 2.91
C LEU A 180 5.71 15.12 2.88
N ALA A 181 5.08 16.07 2.19
CA ALA A 181 5.51 17.47 2.18
C ALA A 181 5.45 18.12 3.57
N ALA A 182 4.39 17.84 4.35
CA ALA A 182 4.30 18.32 5.73
C ALA A 182 5.41 17.73 6.62
N ALA A 183 5.73 16.44 6.45
CA ALA A 183 6.83 15.80 7.17
C ALA A 183 8.19 16.41 6.77
N ALA A 184 8.43 16.64 5.48
CA ALA A 184 9.64 17.29 4.99
C ALA A 184 9.79 18.72 5.51
N GLY A 185 8.68 19.48 5.60
CA GLY A 185 8.67 20.79 6.23
C GLY A 185 9.07 20.75 7.71
N GLY A 186 8.53 19.78 8.47
CA GLY A 186 8.93 19.58 9.87
C GLY A 186 10.40 19.19 10.04
N LEU A 187 10.96 18.43 9.09
CA LEU A 187 12.39 18.11 9.08
C LEU A 187 13.26 19.31 8.69
N ALA A 188 12.78 20.18 7.82
CA ALA A 188 13.46 21.42 7.50
C ALA A 188 13.56 22.34 8.73
N ASP A 189 12.46 22.44 9.51
CA ASP A 189 12.47 23.18 10.77
C ASP A 189 13.45 22.59 11.79
N LEU A 190 13.58 21.25 11.84
CA LEU A 190 14.57 20.57 12.68
C LEU A 190 16.00 20.86 12.22
N ALA A 191 16.27 20.84 10.90
CA ALA A 191 17.60 21.10 10.37
C ALA A 191 18.06 22.55 10.67
N ASP A 192 17.16 23.53 10.58
CA ASP A 192 17.45 24.93 10.99
C ASP A 192 17.76 25.02 12.49
N ALA A 193 16.99 24.34 13.35
CA ALA A 193 17.25 24.33 14.78
C ALA A 193 18.61 23.67 15.12
N LEU A 194 19.00 22.61 14.42
CA LEU A 194 20.31 21.98 14.59
C LEU A 194 21.44 22.91 14.13
N ALA A 195 21.22 23.72 13.09
CA ALA A 195 22.17 24.76 12.69
C ALA A 195 22.36 25.82 13.80
N GLU A 196 21.29 26.22 14.51
CA GLU A 196 21.34 27.13 15.65
C GLU A 196 22.09 26.52 16.85
N VAL A 197 21.93 25.20 17.09
CA VAL A 197 22.68 24.47 18.13
C VAL A 197 24.18 24.48 17.85
N LEU A 198 24.61 24.33 16.59
CA LEU A 198 26.02 24.34 16.20
C LEU A 198 26.67 25.69 16.47
N VAL A 199 25.96 26.79 16.28
CA VAL A 199 26.47 28.15 16.52
C VAL A 199 26.14 28.68 17.94
N ALA A 200 25.73 27.77 18.84
CA ALA A 200 25.49 28.05 20.27
C ALA A 200 24.42 29.13 20.57
N VAL A 201 23.36 29.21 19.79
CA VAL A 201 22.22 30.07 20.09
C VAL A 201 21.57 29.64 21.42
N PRO A 202 21.34 30.52 22.38
CA PRO A 202 20.70 30.16 23.66
C PRO A 202 19.30 29.53 23.44
N GLY A 203 19.02 28.39 24.10
CA GLY A 203 17.73 27.68 23.98
C GLY A 203 17.57 26.82 22.71
N ALA A 204 18.52 26.85 21.79
CA ALA A 204 18.43 26.09 20.52
C ALA A 204 18.32 24.58 20.71
N ALA A 205 18.98 24.01 21.73
CA ALA A 205 18.91 22.57 22.01
C ALA A 205 17.48 22.11 22.40
N GLU A 206 16.79 22.91 23.24
CA GLU A 206 15.40 22.60 23.61
C GLU A 206 14.44 22.76 22.41
N GLU A 207 14.68 23.80 21.59
CA GLU A 207 13.88 24.00 20.37
C GLU A 207 14.11 22.87 19.38
N ALA A 208 15.34 22.41 19.18
CA ALA A 208 15.65 21.26 18.36
C ALA A 208 14.92 19.99 18.84
N ALA A 209 14.89 19.75 20.17
CA ALA A 209 14.14 18.62 20.74
C ALA A 209 12.63 18.74 20.48
N ARG A 210 12.04 19.94 20.63
CA ARG A 210 10.61 20.17 20.31
C ARG A 210 10.32 19.93 18.83
N ARG A 211 11.17 20.44 17.92
CA ARG A 211 11.03 20.25 16.47
C ARG A 211 11.23 18.80 16.05
N GLN A 212 12.16 18.09 16.67
CA GLN A 212 12.35 16.64 16.46
C GLN A 212 11.08 15.86 16.82
N ALA A 213 10.48 16.12 17.98
CA ALA A 213 9.24 15.48 18.39
C ALA A 213 8.08 15.80 17.43
N ARG A 214 8.01 17.04 16.92
CA ARG A 214 7.01 17.43 15.90
C ARG A 214 7.23 16.70 14.57
N ALA A 215 8.47 16.67 14.07
CA ALA A 215 8.82 15.96 12.84
C ALA A 215 8.50 14.46 12.93
N ALA A 216 8.81 13.83 14.07
CA ALA A 216 8.48 12.43 14.33
C ALA A 216 6.97 12.16 14.25
N ARG A 217 6.12 13.04 14.83
CA ARG A 217 4.65 12.92 14.71
C ARG A 217 4.15 13.07 13.27
N LEU A 218 4.72 14.00 12.50
CA LEU A 218 4.36 14.19 11.09
C LEU A 218 4.75 12.97 10.24
N LEU A 219 5.92 12.41 10.51
CA LEU A 219 6.40 11.19 9.84
C LEU A 219 5.58 9.95 10.20
N ASP A 220 5.05 9.86 11.42
CA ASP A 220 4.13 8.78 11.79
C ASP A 220 2.89 8.75 10.88
N GLY A 221 2.42 9.93 10.44
CA GLY A 221 1.34 10.06 9.46
C GLY A 221 1.66 9.60 8.03
N VAL A 222 2.93 9.34 7.71
CA VAL A 222 3.41 8.83 6.41
C VAL A 222 3.64 7.31 6.45
N ARG A 223 3.65 6.68 7.64
CA ARG A 223 3.81 5.22 7.78
C ARG A 223 2.74 4.47 7.01
N MET A 224 3.12 3.39 6.34
CA MET A 224 2.20 2.56 5.55
C MET A 224 1.05 1.99 6.39
N SER A 225 1.29 1.67 7.67
CA SER A 225 0.28 1.21 8.63
C SER A 225 -0.83 2.24 8.90
N ARG A 226 -0.47 3.52 8.91
CA ARG A 226 -1.39 4.65 9.19
C ARG A 226 -2.17 5.13 7.97
N LEU A 227 -1.80 4.67 6.78
CA LEU A 227 -2.43 5.08 5.53
C LEU A 227 -3.57 4.12 5.15
N PRO A 228 -4.73 4.62 4.68
CA PRO A 228 -5.73 3.76 4.05
C PRO A 228 -5.12 3.07 2.83
N MET A 229 -5.54 1.83 2.54
CA MET A 229 -4.99 1.02 1.43
C MET A 229 -4.96 1.78 0.10
N THR A 230 -5.99 2.58 -0.16
CA THR A 230 -6.12 3.39 -1.38
C THR A 230 -5.13 4.55 -1.47
N ALA A 231 -4.53 5.01 -0.35
CA ALA A 231 -3.57 6.11 -0.33
C ALA A 231 -2.10 5.64 -0.34
N ARG A 232 -1.86 4.33 -0.21
CA ARG A 232 -0.50 3.75 -0.17
C ARG A 232 0.14 3.75 -1.57
N PRO A 233 1.39 4.21 -1.74
CA PRO A 233 2.09 4.17 -3.02
C PRO A 233 2.65 2.77 -3.31
N THR A 234 1.77 1.76 -3.48
CA THR A 234 2.15 0.35 -3.66
C THR A 234 2.19 -0.10 -5.12
N GLY A 235 1.89 0.80 -6.06
CA GLY A 235 1.91 0.50 -7.49
C GLY A 235 3.29 0.14 -8.03
N ALA A 236 3.30 -0.62 -9.14
CA ALA A 236 4.51 -1.03 -9.83
C ALA A 236 5.20 0.11 -10.59
N GLY A 237 4.47 1.18 -10.85
CA GLY A 237 4.91 2.30 -11.67
C GLY A 237 6.04 3.14 -11.05
N ARG A 238 6.72 3.91 -11.92
CA ARG A 238 7.80 4.83 -11.55
C ARG A 238 7.39 5.78 -10.41
N ARG A 239 6.19 6.38 -10.51
CA ARG A 239 5.69 7.35 -9.53
C ARG A 239 5.57 6.77 -8.12
N ASP A 240 4.98 5.58 -8.00
CA ASP A 240 4.77 4.96 -6.68
C ASP A 240 6.08 4.50 -6.07
N ARG A 241 7.04 4.02 -6.88
CA ARG A 241 8.40 3.69 -6.43
C ARG A 241 9.12 4.93 -5.90
N ALA A 242 9.07 6.02 -6.67
CA ALA A 242 9.70 7.27 -6.27
C ALA A 242 9.09 7.85 -4.98
N TRP A 243 7.77 7.74 -4.78
CA TRP A 243 7.15 8.15 -3.51
C TRP A 243 7.59 7.27 -2.33
N ARG A 244 7.84 5.98 -2.54
CA ARG A 244 8.39 5.10 -1.49
C ARG A 244 9.81 5.48 -1.12
N ASP A 245 10.66 5.73 -2.12
CA ASP A 245 12.04 6.14 -1.90
C ASP A 245 12.08 7.52 -1.22
N ALA A 246 11.21 8.45 -1.60
CA ALA A 246 11.07 9.74 -0.92
C ALA A 246 10.66 9.57 0.55
N ALA A 247 9.72 8.68 0.85
CA ALA A 247 9.33 8.38 2.23
C ALA A 247 10.47 7.76 3.03
N ALA A 248 11.24 6.85 2.43
CA ALA A 248 12.40 6.25 3.06
C ALA A 248 13.46 7.31 3.39
N ALA A 249 13.76 8.19 2.43
CA ALA A 249 14.73 9.26 2.62
C ALA A 249 14.37 10.21 3.78
N VAL A 250 13.09 10.63 3.91
CA VAL A 250 12.69 11.50 5.03
C VAL A 250 12.72 10.79 6.38
N HIS A 251 12.48 9.47 6.43
CA HIS A 251 12.68 8.70 7.66
C HIS A 251 14.15 8.63 8.04
N GLU A 252 15.04 8.54 7.05
CA GLU A 252 16.49 8.52 7.27
C GLU A 252 17.00 9.89 7.73
N VAL A 253 16.51 10.97 7.11
CA VAL A 253 16.80 12.35 7.56
C VAL A 253 16.44 12.54 9.03
N LEU A 254 15.26 12.05 9.47
CA LEU A 254 14.90 12.15 10.91
C LEU A 254 15.85 11.35 11.79
N ALA A 255 16.25 10.17 11.37
CA ALA A 255 17.13 9.30 12.14
C ALA A 255 18.53 9.92 12.32
N VAL A 256 19.11 10.41 11.23
CA VAL A 256 20.43 11.07 11.25
C VAL A 256 20.37 12.39 12.03
N ALA A 257 19.35 13.22 11.80
CA ALA A 257 19.16 14.46 12.55
C ALA A 257 18.97 14.20 14.05
N GLY A 258 18.22 13.14 14.42
CA GLY A 258 18.05 12.74 15.80
C GLY A 258 19.33 12.23 16.45
N SER A 259 20.15 11.48 15.70
CA SER A 259 21.47 11.04 16.18
C SER A 259 22.44 12.21 16.36
N LEU A 260 22.38 13.20 15.48
CA LEU A 260 23.15 14.44 15.63
C LEU A 260 22.73 15.21 16.89
N ALA A 261 21.42 15.40 17.11
CA ALA A 261 20.89 16.13 18.26
C ALA A 261 21.30 15.54 19.62
N SER A 262 21.49 14.21 19.68
CA SER A 262 21.86 13.49 20.90
C SER A 262 23.36 13.34 21.13
N ARG A 263 24.22 13.86 20.25
CA ARG A 263 25.68 13.70 20.38
C ARG A 263 26.28 14.65 21.38
N PRO A 264 27.10 14.16 22.34
CA PRO A 264 27.88 15.03 23.23
C PRO A 264 28.89 15.87 22.41
N GLY A 265 28.99 17.17 22.71
CA GLY A 265 29.94 18.09 22.05
C GLY A 265 29.42 18.72 20.75
N LEU A 266 28.16 18.50 20.37
CA LEU A 266 27.52 19.25 19.30
C LEU A 266 27.26 20.73 19.68
N PRO A 267 26.75 21.07 20.89
CA PRO A 267 26.48 22.44 21.26
C PRO A 267 27.79 23.28 21.31
N GLY A 268 27.79 24.37 20.54
CA GLY A 268 28.89 25.34 20.59
C GLY A 268 30.17 24.92 19.86
N SER A 269 30.10 23.97 18.91
CA SER A 269 31.27 23.65 18.08
C SER A 269 31.76 24.84 17.24
N GLY A 270 31.00 25.92 17.16
CA GLY A 270 31.34 27.13 16.43
C GLY A 270 31.40 27.00 14.92
N ASP A 271 30.81 25.92 14.36
CA ASP A 271 31.02 25.54 12.98
C ASP A 271 30.01 26.18 12.04
N ALA A 272 30.37 27.32 11.50
CA ALA A 272 29.56 28.04 10.52
C ALA A 272 29.31 27.23 9.24
N ASP A 273 30.28 26.45 8.76
CA ASP A 273 30.18 25.71 7.52
C ASP A 273 29.15 24.58 7.65
N LEU A 274 29.15 23.84 8.76
CA LEU A 274 28.17 22.81 9.05
C LEU A 274 26.77 23.38 9.27
N ALA A 275 26.69 24.52 9.98
CA ALA A 275 25.42 25.22 10.18
C ALA A 275 24.81 25.65 8.82
N ASP A 276 25.64 26.17 7.93
CA ASP A 276 25.20 26.53 6.56
C ASP A 276 24.80 25.33 5.73
N ALA A 277 25.47 24.19 5.86
CA ALA A 277 25.07 22.96 5.22
C ALA A 277 23.68 22.50 5.70
N LEU A 278 23.40 22.56 7.01
CA LEU A 278 22.08 22.24 7.55
C LEU A 278 21.00 23.22 7.09
N ARG A 279 21.28 24.52 6.98
CA ARG A 279 20.34 25.50 6.41
C ARG A 279 20.07 25.23 4.92
N ARG A 280 21.09 24.85 4.13
CA ARG A 280 20.90 24.42 2.73
C ARG A 280 20.03 23.17 2.63
N CYS A 281 20.21 22.20 3.53
CA CYS A 281 19.34 21.03 3.64
C CYS A 281 17.88 21.44 3.93
N ALA A 282 17.66 22.33 4.90
CA ALA A 282 16.34 22.85 5.22
C ALA A 282 15.68 23.50 4.01
N ALA A 283 16.40 24.37 3.30
CA ALA A 283 15.91 25.01 2.08
C ALA A 283 15.58 23.99 0.98
N SER A 284 16.40 22.96 0.78
CA SER A 284 16.15 21.90 -0.19
C SER A 284 14.93 21.07 0.16
N LEU A 285 14.74 20.71 1.44
CA LEU A 285 13.56 19.99 1.92
C LEU A 285 12.28 20.80 1.67
N ARG A 286 12.27 22.11 1.93
CA ARG A 286 11.12 23.00 1.68
C ARG A 286 10.81 23.09 0.19
N ARG A 287 11.81 23.31 -0.67
CA ARG A 287 11.62 23.35 -2.14
C ARG A 287 11.04 22.02 -2.65
N ALA A 288 11.58 20.89 -2.22
CA ALA A 288 11.08 19.59 -2.63
C ALA A 288 9.65 19.34 -2.09
N ALA A 289 9.32 19.78 -0.88
CA ALA A 289 7.97 19.71 -0.32
C ALA A 289 6.97 20.53 -1.15
N ASP A 290 7.35 21.76 -1.56
CA ASP A 290 6.52 22.59 -2.43
C ASP A 290 6.24 21.93 -3.76
N VAL A 291 7.25 21.29 -4.37
CA VAL A 291 7.10 20.53 -5.61
C VAL A 291 6.18 19.34 -5.42
N ALA A 292 6.28 18.63 -4.30
CA ALA A 292 5.45 17.45 -4.01
C ALA A 292 3.95 17.79 -3.97
N VAL A 293 3.58 19.00 -3.53
CA VAL A 293 2.19 19.46 -3.40
C VAL A 293 1.66 20.06 -4.71
N ARG A 294 2.52 20.60 -5.57
CA ARG A 294 2.11 21.21 -6.84
C ARG A 294 1.59 20.18 -7.83
N ARG A 295 0.72 20.61 -8.74
CA ARG A 295 0.17 19.74 -9.79
C ARG A 295 1.29 19.22 -10.70
N PRO A 296 1.29 17.92 -11.06
CA PRO A 296 2.27 17.36 -11.98
C PRO A 296 2.29 18.17 -13.29
N GLY A 297 3.47 18.62 -13.71
CA GLY A 297 3.67 19.37 -14.95
C GLY A 297 3.75 20.91 -14.81
N ALA A 298 3.52 21.47 -13.61
CA ALA A 298 3.43 22.92 -13.44
C ALA A 298 4.78 23.65 -13.19
N VAL A 299 5.87 22.94 -12.88
CA VAL A 299 7.19 23.57 -12.62
C VAL A 299 8.33 22.66 -13.09
N ALA A 300 9.21 23.21 -13.95
CA ALA A 300 10.54 22.67 -14.15
C ALA A 300 11.30 22.86 -12.82
N VAL A 301 11.66 21.77 -12.17
CA VAL A 301 12.55 21.81 -11.01
C VAL A 301 13.95 21.82 -11.57
N ASP A 302 14.66 22.93 -11.41
CA ASP A 302 16.09 22.97 -11.64
C ASP A 302 16.76 21.86 -10.84
N GLU A 303 17.84 21.29 -11.38
CA GLU A 303 18.57 20.27 -10.65
C GLU A 303 18.84 20.78 -9.23
N PRO A 304 18.56 19.97 -8.17
CA PRO A 304 19.01 20.37 -6.86
C PRO A 304 20.53 20.57 -7.02
N GLU A 305 20.97 21.82 -6.78
CA GLU A 305 22.39 22.04 -6.61
C GLU A 305 22.89 20.90 -5.75
N ARG A 306 23.75 20.07 -6.31
CA ARG A 306 24.48 19.10 -5.50
C ARG A 306 25.01 19.94 -4.38
N ALA A 307 24.64 19.60 -3.16
CA ALA A 307 25.23 20.26 -2.01
C ALA A 307 26.73 20.17 -2.25
N THR A 308 27.29 21.29 -2.73
CA THR A 308 28.67 21.41 -3.12
C THR A 308 29.48 20.80 -1.99
N ALA A 309 30.43 19.97 -2.36
CA ALA A 309 31.30 19.27 -1.44
C ALA A 309 31.58 20.19 -0.25
N LEU A 310 31.17 19.79 0.95
CA LEU A 310 31.44 20.56 2.16
C LEU A 310 32.95 20.84 2.15
N PRO A 311 33.38 22.11 2.23
CA PRO A 311 34.79 22.41 2.38
C PRO A 311 35.20 21.88 3.75
N LEU A 312 35.80 20.70 3.78
CA LEU A 312 36.18 20.05 5.00
C LEU A 312 37.55 20.56 5.40
N SER A 313 37.60 21.46 6.36
CA SER A 313 38.80 21.77 7.15
C SER A 313 39.08 20.62 8.15
N TRP A 314 39.01 19.37 7.66
CA TRP A 314 39.09 18.14 8.45
C TRP A 314 40.51 17.85 8.99
N ARG A 315 41.52 18.49 8.44
CA ARG A 315 42.96 18.30 8.83
C ARG A 315 43.24 18.58 10.32
N ALA A 316 42.42 19.41 10.96
CA ALA A 316 42.56 19.74 12.40
C ALA A 316 41.46 19.13 13.28
N ALA A 317 40.58 18.28 12.69
CA ALA A 317 39.39 17.82 13.37
C ALA A 317 39.64 16.57 14.22
N GLY A 318 39.25 16.61 15.49
CA GLY A 318 39.24 15.44 16.37
C GLY A 318 38.22 14.40 15.96
N PRO A 319 38.26 13.17 16.54
CA PRO A 319 37.40 12.04 16.13
C PRO A 319 35.91 12.30 16.32
N VAL A 320 35.52 13.17 17.25
CA VAL A 320 34.12 13.59 17.44
C VAL A 320 33.64 14.41 16.26
N ARG A 321 34.48 15.34 15.79
CA ARG A 321 34.16 16.21 14.67
C ARG A 321 34.04 15.40 13.37
N LEU A 322 34.94 14.47 13.08
CA LEU A 322 34.87 13.60 11.90
C LEU A 322 33.53 12.84 11.82
N ARG A 323 32.99 12.43 12.97
CA ARG A 323 31.68 11.75 13.03
C ARG A 323 30.51 12.72 12.80
N VAL A 324 30.60 13.96 13.23
CA VAL A 324 29.59 14.98 12.96
C VAL A 324 29.60 15.31 11.46
N ASP A 325 30.78 15.49 10.87
CA ASP A 325 30.92 15.74 9.43
C ASP A 325 30.32 14.62 8.60
N ALA A 326 30.62 13.35 8.93
CA ALA A 326 30.06 12.18 8.26
C ALA A 326 28.53 12.14 8.37
N ALA A 327 27.97 12.44 9.55
CA ALA A 327 26.52 12.46 9.74
C ALA A 327 25.86 13.61 8.97
N VAL A 328 26.45 14.79 8.91
CA VAL A 328 25.93 15.91 8.10
C VAL A 328 25.99 15.56 6.61
N ARG A 329 27.05 14.91 6.13
CA ARG A 329 27.13 14.41 4.74
C ARG A 329 26.01 13.41 4.44
N THR A 330 25.81 12.41 5.30
CA THR A 330 24.72 11.46 5.15
C THR A 330 23.36 12.18 5.09
N LEU A 331 23.17 13.23 5.91
CA LEU A 331 21.93 14.02 5.88
C LEU A 331 21.77 14.76 4.56
N VAL A 332 22.83 15.38 4.04
CA VAL A 332 22.84 16.06 2.72
C VAL A 332 22.47 15.06 1.60
N ASP A 333 23.04 13.87 1.60
CA ASP A 333 22.79 12.83 0.58
C ASP A 333 21.34 12.31 0.65
N GLN A 334 20.80 12.14 1.86
CA GLN A 334 19.40 11.73 2.04
C GLN A 334 18.42 12.84 1.62
N VAL A 335 18.72 14.09 1.87
CA VAL A 335 17.95 15.24 1.36
C VAL A 335 18.00 15.29 -0.17
N GLY A 336 19.17 15.06 -0.77
CA GLY A 336 19.35 14.93 -2.21
C GLY A 336 18.55 13.76 -2.81
N THR A 337 18.54 12.62 -2.12
CA THR A 337 17.74 11.44 -2.47
C THR A 337 16.25 11.77 -2.44
N PHE A 338 15.77 12.43 -1.38
CA PHE A 338 14.39 12.90 -1.26
C PHE A 338 14.00 13.83 -2.42
N ALA A 339 14.80 14.88 -2.66
CA ALA A 339 14.55 15.84 -3.74
C ALA A 339 14.49 15.18 -5.12
N THR A 340 15.43 14.26 -5.39
CA THR A 340 15.47 13.49 -6.64
C THR A 340 14.25 12.57 -6.78
N ALA A 341 13.87 11.87 -5.73
CA ALA A 341 12.68 11.01 -5.72
C ALA A 341 11.40 11.81 -5.97
N VAL A 342 11.23 12.98 -5.32
CA VAL A 342 10.09 13.87 -5.56
C VAL A 342 10.06 14.35 -7.02
N ARG A 343 11.20 14.74 -7.58
CA ARG A 343 11.32 15.13 -9.00
C ARG A 343 10.92 13.99 -9.93
N ILE A 344 11.36 12.75 -9.67
CA ILE A 344 10.95 11.57 -10.45
C ILE A 344 9.44 11.31 -10.32
N ALA A 345 8.86 11.48 -9.12
CA ALA A 345 7.45 11.23 -8.86
C ALA A 345 6.52 12.25 -9.55
N THR A 346 6.95 13.51 -9.63
CA THR A 346 6.15 14.64 -10.13
C THR A 346 6.45 15.02 -11.58
N GLY A 347 7.64 14.70 -12.09
CA GLY A 347 8.11 15.10 -13.41
C GLY A 347 7.49 14.31 -14.57
N PRO A 348 7.49 14.89 -15.78
CA PRO A 348 7.03 14.24 -16.99
C PRO A 348 7.89 13.03 -17.38
N ARG A 349 7.30 12.11 -18.18
CA ARG A 349 8.03 10.96 -18.72
C ARG A 349 9.12 11.43 -19.68
N GLY A 350 10.35 10.95 -19.50
CA GLY A 350 11.45 11.15 -20.47
C GLY A 350 12.44 12.29 -20.19
N ARG A 351 12.21 13.17 -19.20
CA ARG A 351 13.14 14.27 -18.87
C ARG A 351 14.28 13.92 -17.90
N HIS A 352 14.33 12.70 -17.43
CA HIS A 352 15.43 12.25 -16.59
C HIS A 352 16.38 11.47 -17.48
N GLY A 353 17.41 12.15 -17.97
CA GLY A 353 18.57 11.52 -18.57
C GLY A 353 19.10 10.47 -17.59
N PRO A 354 19.74 9.38 -18.08
CA PRO A 354 20.42 8.47 -17.20
C PRO A 354 21.41 9.30 -16.35
N ARG A 355 21.33 9.16 -15.02
CA ARG A 355 22.41 9.62 -14.13
C ARG A 355 23.70 9.03 -14.74
N PRO A 356 24.78 9.81 -14.89
CA PRO A 356 26.04 9.24 -15.35
C PRO A 356 26.29 7.98 -14.52
N PRO A 357 26.67 6.85 -15.17
CA PRO A 357 26.84 5.58 -14.48
C PRO A 357 27.86 5.77 -13.36
N GLY A 358 27.36 5.81 -12.13
CA GLY A 358 28.19 5.73 -10.94
C GLY A 358 28.80 4.33 -10.83
N PRO A 359 29.80 4.14 -10.02
CA PRO A 359 30.49 2.86 -9.87
C PRO A 359 29.61 1.74 -9.31
N GLY A 360 28.45 2.08 -8.72
CA GLY A 360 27.55 1.16 -8.04
C GLY A 360 26.16 1.00 -8.67
N PRO A 361 25.30 0.19 -8.06
CA PRO A 361 23.92 0.00 -8.50
C PRO A 361 23.10 1.29 -8.34
N ASP A 362 22.53 1.80 -9.44
CA ASP A 362 21.69 3.00 -9.44
C ASP A 362 20.48 2.82 -8.49
N PRO A 363 20.33 3.65 -7.45
CA PRO A 363 19.17 3.62 -6.56
C PRO A 363 17.86 3.93 -7.30
N PHE A 364 17.90 4.78 -8.34
CA PHE A 364 16.75 5.17 -9.16
C PHE A 364 16.65 4.39 -10.49
N TRP A 365 17.10 3.15 -10.51
CA TRP A 365 17.14 2.27 -11.68
C TRP A 365 15.84 2.20 -12.48
N TYR A 366 14.71 2.55 -11.87
CA TYR A 366 13.38 2.53 -12.49
C TYR A 366 13.02 3.83 -13.23
N ALA A 367 13.77 4.92 -13.00
CA ALA A 367 13.43 6.25 -13.49
C ALA A 367 13.33 6.35 -15.02
N GLY A 368 14.27 5.72 -15.72
CA GLY A 368 14.34 5.66 -17.19
C GLY A 368 13.57 4.49 -17.84
N ARG A 369 12.94 3.61 -17.03
CA ARG A 369 12.30 2.40 -17.57
C ARG A 369 10.86 2.65 -18.01
N SER A 370 10.42 1.92 -19.05
CA SER A 370 9.03 1.95 -19.52
C SER A 370 8.10 1.36 -18.44
N ALA A 371 6.86 1.87 -18.38
CA ALA A 371 5.84 1.36 -17.45
C ALA A 371 5.65 -0.16 -17.63
N TRP A 372 5.57 -0.63 -18.87
CA TRP A 372 5.42 -2.05 -19.17
C TRP A 372 6.54 -2.92 -18.58
N SER A 373 7.79 -2.50 -18.70
CA SER A 373 8.93 -3.25 -18.12
C SER A 373 8.88 -3.32 -16.60
N LEU A 374 8.44 -2.22 -15.95
CA LEU A 374 8.27 -2.18 -14.49
C LEU A 374 7.14 -3.09 -14.02
N TYR A 375 5.98 -3.05 -14.70
CA TYR A 375 4.86 -3.94 -14.43
C TYR A 375 5.25 -5.40 -14.64
N ARG A 376 5.86 -5.74 -15.78
CA ARG A 376 6.33 -7.11 -16.07
C ARG A 376 7.30 -7.62 -14.99
N ARG A 377 8.24 -6.79 -14.53
CA ARG A 377 9.17 -7.14 -13.45
C ARG A 377 8.43 -7.38 -12.13
N GLN A 378 7.45 -6.54 -11.81
CA GLN A 378 6.62 -6.66 -10.61
C GLN A 378 5.81 -7.97 -10.64
N PHE A 379 5.12 -8.25 -11.75
CA PHE A 379 4.36 -9.48 -11.92
C PHE A 379 5.25 -10.72 -11.78
N ARG A 380 6.42 -10.73 -12.44
CA ARG A 380 7.38 -11.85 -12.32
C ARG A 380 7.90 -12.05 -10.89
N ALA A 381 8.13 -10.97 -10.16
CA ALA A 381 8.59 -11.04 -8.77
C ALA A 381 7.53 -11.68 -7.85
N HIS A 382 6.25 -11.55 -8.20
CA HIS A 382 5.13 -12.13 -7.45
C HIS A 382 4.64 -13.50 -7.98
N LEU A 383 5.23 -14.04 -9.06
CA LEU A 383 4.99 -15.41 -9.54
C LEU A 383 5.79 -16.42 -8.70
N THR A 384 5.61 -16.39 -7.40
CA THR A 384 6.26 -17.29 -6.45
C THR A 384 5.25 -17.74 -5.39
N ALA A 385 5.40 -18.97 -4.88
CA ALA A 385 4.56 -19.50 -3.81
C ALA A 385 4.65 -18.72 -2.48
N ARG A 386 5.53 -17.72 -2.38
CA ARG A 386 5.66 -16.80 -1.23
C ARG A 386 4.89 -15.50 -1.43
N SER A 387 4.20 -15.34 -2.54
CA SER A 387 3.47 -14.12 -2.85
C SER A 387 2.03 -14.22 -2.37
N VAL A 388 1.66 -13.35 -1.44
CA VAL A 388 0.27 -13.19 -0.95
C VAL A 388 -0.72 -12.90 -2.08
N TYR A 389 -0.29 -12.21 -3.15
CA TYR A 389 -1.12 -11.97 -4.33
C TYR A 389 -1.38 -13.25 -5.13
N LEU A 390 -0.35 -14.09 -5.32
CA LEU A 390 -0.51 -15.37 -6.02
C LEU A 390 -1.42 -16.31 -5.24
N GLU A 391 -1.16 -16.45 -3.93
CA GLU A 391 -1.99 -17.25 -3.03
C GLU A 391 -3.44 -16.81 -3.04
N GLY A 392 -3.68 -15.51 -2.86
CA GLY A 392 -5.02 -14.93 -2.86
C GLY A 392 -5.75 -15.13 -4.19
N ALA A 393 -5.04 -14.96 -5.31
CA ALA A 393 -5.60 -15.13 -6.65
C ALA A 393 -5.97 -16.59 -6.94
N VAL A 394 -5.09 -17.55 -6.62
CA VAL A 394 -5.37 -19.00 -6.78
C VAL A 394 -6.56 -19.41 -5.90
N ARG A 395 -6.54 -19.02 -4.63
CA ARG A 395 -7.61 -19.33 -3.68
C ARG A 395 -8.97 -18.81 -4.16
N LEU A 396 -9.02 -17.54 -4.58
CA LEU A 396 -10.26 -16.93 -5.09
C LEU A 396 -10.73 -17.62 -6.38
N ALA A 397 -9.83 -17.85 -7.32
CA ALA A 397 -10.16 -18.48 -8.59
C ALA A 397 -10.72 -19.90 -8.42
N VAL A 398 -10.08 -20.71 -7.57
CA VAL A 398 -10.54 -22.07 -7.27
C VAL A 398 -11.89 -22.04 -6.55
N ALA A 399 -12.07 -21.16 -5.58
CA ALA A 399 -13.34 -21.02 -4.86
C ALA A 399 -14.49 -20.62 -5.79
N LEU A 400 -14.27 -19.62 -6.66
CA LEU A 400 -15.27 -19.18 -7.62
C LEU A 400 -15.58 -20.25 -8.69
N ALA A 401 -14.56 -20.96 -9.17
CA ALA A 401 -14.75 -22.06 -10.11
C ALA A 401 -15.53 -23.21 -9.46
N ALA A 402 -15.20 -23.61 -8.23
CA ALA A 402 -15.95 -24.62 -7.48
C ALA A 402 -17.41 -24.19 -7.24
N ALA A 403 -17.62 -22.94 -6.84
CA ALA A 403 -18.96 -22.37 -6.68
C ALA A 403 -19.76 -22.43 -8.01
N ARG A 404 -19.10 -22.14 -9.15
CA ARG A 404 -19.76 -22.22 -10.47
C ARG A 404 -20.10 -23.65 -10.88
N VAL A 405 -19.21 -24.62 -10.58
CA VAL A 405 -19.49 -26.05 -10.81
C VAL A 405 -20.70 -26.49 -9.98
N ILE A 406 -20.69 -26.21 -8.68
CA ILE A 406 -21.79 -26.58 -7.77
C ILE A 406 -23.11 -25.97 -8.25
N ALA A 407 -23.12 -24.67 -8.56
CA ALA A 407 -24.30 -23.99 -9.07
C ALA A 407 -24.83 -24.58 -10.37
N GLY A 408 -23.94 -25.09 -11.24
CA GLY A 408 -24.32 -25.74 -12.50
C GLY A 408 -24.79 -27.17 -12.33
N VAL A 409 -24.13 -27.98 -11.49
CA VAL A 409 -24.48 -29.41 -11.28
C VAL A 409 -25.79 -29.52 -10.49
N VAL A 410 -26.01 -28.68 -9.47
CA VAL A 410 -27.25 -28.66 -8.69
C VAL A 410 -28.40 -27.97 -9.45
N ASN A 411 -28.08 -27.40 -10.63
CA ASN A 411 -29.03 -26.65 -11.47
C ASN A 411 -29.78 -25.52 -10.70
N LEU A 412 -29.02 -24.74 -9.91
CA LEU A 412 -29.57 -23.65 -9.13
C LEU A 412 -30.08 -22.55 -10.07
N GLN A 413 -31.39 -22.25 -10.02
CA GLN A 413 -32.02 -21.21 -10.85
C GLN A 413 -31.36 -19.83 -10.68
N HIS A 414 -30.75 -19.58 -9.52
CA HIS A 414 -30.13 -18.32 -9.16
C HIS A 414 -28.67 -18.47 -8.73
N GLY A 415 -27.92 -19.42 -9.31
CA GLY A 415 -26.53 -19.76 -8.94
C GLY A 415 -25.52 -18.60 -8.96
N PHE A 416 -25.83 -17.50 -9.65
CA PHE A 416 -25.11 -16.23 -9.59
C PHE A 416 -24.88 -15.75 -8.12
N TRP A 417 -25.84 -16.00 -7.22
CA TRP A 417 -25.76 -15.60 -5.83
C TRP A 417 -24.75 -16.38 -5.02
N VAL A 418 -24.53 -17.65 -5.37
CA VAL A 418 -23.50 -18.48 -4.74
C VAL A 418 -22.12 -17.85 -4.96
N LEU A 419 -21.86 -17.41 -6.21
CA LEU A 419 -20.58 -16.78 -6.55
C LEU A 419 -20.41 -15.42 -5.89
N LEU A 420 -21.48 -14.62 -5.83
CA LEU A 420 -21.45 -13.33 -5.15
C LEU A 420 -21.19 -13.49 -3.64
N ALA A 421 -21.82 -14.49 -3.01
CA ALA A 421 -21.57 -14.82 -1.61
C ALA A 421 -20.13 -15.30 -1.41
N THR A 422 -19.63 -16.20 -2.25
CA THR A 422 -18.24 -16.67 -2.24
C THR A 422 -17.27 -15.49 -2.39
N LEU A 423 -17.47 -14.62 -3.39
CA LEU A 423 -16.66 -13.43 -3.61
C LEU A 423 -16.64 -12.50 -2.39
N SER A 424 -17.78 -12.30 -1.74
CA SER A 424 -17.91 -11.43 -0.57
C SER A 424 -17.21 -11.97 0.67
N LEU A 425 -17.27 -13.29 0.87
CA LEU A 425 -16.69 -13.98 2.03
C LEU A 425 -15.19 -14.27 1.87
N MET A 426 -14.73 -14.50 0.63
CA MET A 426 -13.30 -14.71 0.35
C MET A 426 -12.42 -13.49 0.59
N ARG A 427 -13.00 -12.33 0.87
CA ARG A 427 -12.25 -11.14 1.31
C ARG A 427 -11.75 -11.24 2.76
N ALA A 428 -12.42 -12.06 3.58
CA ALA A 428 -12.02 -12.26 4.96
C ALA A 428 -10.86 -13.26 5.03
N SER A 429 -9.90 -13.01 5.93
CA SER A 429 -8.90 -14.01 6.26
C SER A 429 -9.55 -15.25 6.89
N ALA A 430 -8.85 -16.38 6.90
CA ALA A 430 -9.35 -17.61 7.53
C ALA A 430 -9.69 -17.40 9.03
N SER A 431 -8.99 -16.51 9.71
CA SER A 431 -9.26 -16.12 11.11
C SER A 431 -10.55 -15.30 11.26
N ASP A 432 -10.85 -14.44 10.28
CA ASP A 432 -12.06 -13.61 10.26
C ASP A 432 -13.31 -14.39 9.83
N THR A 433 -13.14 -15.53 9.17
CA THR A 433 -14.26 -16.29 8.61
C THR A 433 -15.27 -16.70 9.67
N ARG A 434 -14.83 -17.11 10.86
CA ARG A 434 -15.76 -17.47 11.96
C ARG A 434 -16.53 -16.27 12.51
N THR A 435 -15.90 -15.11 12.62
CA THR A 435 -16.53 -13.88 13.16
C THR A 435 -17.42 -13.20 12.14
N THR A 436 -17.17 -13.38 10.84
CA THR A 436 -17.93 -12.80 9.73
C THR A 436 -19.08 -13.68 9.24
N LEU A 437 -18.90 -15.00 9.31
CA LEU A 437 -19.88 -15.96 8.79
C LEU A 437 -21.22 -15.90 9.51
N ARG A 438 -21.22 -15.92 10.85
CA ARG A 438 -22.45 -15.86 11.64
C ARG A 438 -23.27 -14.60 11.38
N PRO A 439 -22.71 -13.38 11.48
CA PRO A 439 -23.47 -12.17 11.14
C PRO A 439 -23.96 -12.15 9.70
N ALA A 440 -23.18 -12.64 8.74
CA ALA A 440 -23.57 -12.67 7.34
C ALA A 440 -24.77 -13.61 7.10
N LEU A 441 -24.72 -14.83 7.65
CA LEU A 441 -25.83 -15.79 7.52
C LEU A 441 -27.11 -15.30 8.23
N VAL A 442 -26.98 -14.84 9.49
CA VAL A 442 -28.13 -14.28 10.24
C VAL A 442 -28.72 -13.09 9.50
N GLY A 443 -27.88 -12.20 8.97
CA GLY A 443 -28.35 -11.06 8.18
C GLY A 443 -29.08 -11.49 6.91
N THR A 444 -28.53 -12.47 6.17
CA THR A 444 -29.20 -13.00 4.95
C THR A 444 -30.53 -13.66 5.27
N LEU A 445 -30.61 -14.43 6.36
CA LEU A 445 -31.87 -15.03 6.83
C LEU A 445 -32.90 -13.97 7.18
N ALA A 446 -32.50 -12.95 7.94
CA ALA A 446 -33.39 -11.84 8.31
C ALA A 446 -33.87 -11.03 7.08
N GLY A 447 -32.95 -10.75 6.14
CA GLY A 447 -33.28 -10.08 4.88
C GLY A 447 -34.15 -10.93 3.96
N GLY A 448 -33.91 -12.25 3.91
CA GLY A 448 -34.75 -13.20 3.19
C GLY A 448 -36.16 -13.30 3.78
N ALA A 449 -36.30 -13.40 5.10
CA ALA A 449 -37.58 -13.42 5.79
C ALA A 449 -38.37 -12.11 5.56
N ALA A 450 -37.73 -10.95 5.70
CA ALA A 450 -38.36 -9.65 5.43
C ALA A 450 -38.76 -9.51 3.95
N GLY A 451 -37.92 -9.95 3.01
CA GLY A 451 -38.24 -9.96 1.58
C GLY A 451 -39.35 -10.94 1.21
N GLY A 452 -39.33 -12.14 1.81
CA GLY A 452 -40.42 -13.13 1.65
C GLY A 452 -41.76 -12.60 2.16
N LEU A 453 -41.77 -11.97 3.33
CA LEU A 453 -42.94 -11.30 3.86
C LEU A 453 -43.44 -10.18 2.94
N LEU A 454 -42.51 -9.38 2.41
CA LEU A 454 -42.85 -8.31 1.46
C LEU A 454 -43.50 -8.87 0.19
N LEU A 455 -43.03 -10.01 -0.33
CA LEU A 455 -43.59 -10.70 -1.51
C LEU A 455 -45.00 -11.25 -1.24
N LEU A 456 -45.31 -11.64 0.03
CA LEU A 456 -46.63 -12.11 0.42
C LEU A 456 -47.63 -10.99 0.57
N VAL A 457 -47.20 -9.83 1.10
CA VAL A 457 -48.09 -8.70 1.42
C VAL A 457 -48.35 -7.81 0.20
N SER A 458 -47.40 -7.71 -0.73
CA SER A 458 -47.48 -6.75 -1.84
C SER A 458 -47.15 -7.45 -3.18
N PRO A 459 -48.15 -8.07 -3.83
CA PRO A 459 -47.89 -8.76 -5.12
C PRO A 459 -47.75 -7.80 -6.30
N GLU A 460 -48.00 -6.51 -6.14
CA GLU A 460 -48.00 -5.54 -7.24
C GLU A 460 -46.61 -5.06 -7.62
N ARG A 461 -46.24 -5.17 -8.91
CA ARG A 461 -44.92 -4.71 -9.44
C ARG A 461 -44.65 -3.23 -9.21
N GLN A 462 -45.70 -2.39 -9.17
CA GLN A 462 -45.56 -0.93 -8.95
C GLN A 462 -45.03 -0.61 -7.55
N ALA A 463 -45.42 -1.41 -6.54
CA ALA A 463 -44.92 -1.24 -5.16
C ALA A 463 -43.40 -1.47 -5.10
N TYR A 464 -42.90 -2.49 -5.80
CA TYR A 464 -41.43 -2.74 -5.84
C TYR A 464 -40.66 -1.66 -6.59
N ALA A 465 -41.27 -1.05 -7.62
CA ALA A 465 -40.66 0.09 -8.31
C ALA A 465 -40.52 1.27 -7.30
N ALA A 466 -41.56 1.60 -6.55
CA ALA A 466 -41.47 2.67 -5.55
C ALA A 466 -40.47 2.37 -4.41
N LEU A 467 -40.27 1.10 -4.05
CA LEU A 467 -39.38 0.68 -2.98
C LEU A 467 -37.89 0.62 -3.40
N LEU A 468 -37.59 0.52 -4.68
CA LEU A 468 -36.21 0.34 -5.15
C LEU A 468 -35.24 1.44 -4.70
N PRO A 469 -35.52 2.74 -4.81
CA PRO A 469 -34.60 3.79 -4.34
C PRO A 469 -34.38 3.71 -2.82
N LEU A 470 -35.40 3.40 -2.05
CA LEU A 470 -35.28 3.23 -0.61
C LEU A 470 -34.42 2.02 -0.27
N ALA A 471 -34.62 0.88 -0.92
CA ALA A 471 -33.82 -0.34 -0.73
C ALA A 471 -32.35 -0.11 -1.09
N LEU A 472 -32.07 0.62 -2.18
CA LEU A 472 -30.69 1.02 -2.54
C LEU A 472 -30.06 1.93 -1.47
N ALA A 473 -30.77 2.95 -1.03
CA ALA A 473 -30.27 3.88 0.00
C ALA A 473 -29.99 3.16 1.33
N LEU A 474 -30.87 2.24 1.73
CA LEU A 474 -30.70 1.43 2.95
C LEU A 474 -29.54 0.45 2.81
N ALA A 475 -29.47 -0.31 1.70
CA ALA A 475 -28.44 -1.33 1.51
C ALA A 475 -27.03 -0.73 1.45
N PHE A 476 -26.84 0.37 0.74
CA PHE A 476 -25.52 0.96 0.53
C PHE A 476 -25.18 2.13 1.46
N GLY A 477 -26.20 2.75 2.10
CA GLY A 477 -25.98 3.84 3.05
C GLY A 477 -26.03 3.37 4.51
N VAL A 478 -27.10 2.70 4.91
CA VAL A 478 -27.33 2.31 6.30
C VAL A 478 -26.63 0.98 6.63
N GLY A 479 -26.67 0.01 5.73
CA GLY A 479 -26.10 -1.32 5.94
C GLY A 479 -24.64 -1.29 6.42
N PRO A 480 -23.71 -0.65 5.71
CA PRO A 480 -22.30 -0.57 6.12
C PRO A 480 -22.08 0.15 7.45
N LEU A 481 -22.94 1.11 7.83
CA LEU A 481 -22.87 1.83 9.10
C LEU A 481 -23.27 0.98 10.30
N LEU A 482 -24.22 0.07 10.12
CA LEU A 482 -24.72 -0.82 11.16
C LEU A 482 -23.87 -2.10 11.32
N GLY A 483 -23.09 -2.45 10.31
CA GLY A 483 -22.20 -3.61 10.31
C GLY A 483 -22.63 -4.71 9.35
N LEU A 484 -21.80 -5.77 9.27
CA LEU A 484 -21.90 -6.78 8.21
C LEU A 484 -23.26 -7.51 8.17
N GLY A 485 -23.84 -7.86 9.30
CA GLY A 485 -25.13 -8.53 9.35
C GLY A 485 -26.25 -7.70 8.72
N TRP A 486 -26.34 -6.44 9.10
CA TRP A 486 -27.30 -5.50 8.51
C TRP A 486 -27.04 -5.21 7.04
N ALA A 487 -25.76 -5.10 6.65
CA ALA A 487 -25.41 -4.92 5.25
C ALA A 487 -25.87 -6.10 4.40
N GLN A 488 -25.74 -7.34 4.88
CA GLN A 488 -26.22 -8.54 4.18
C GLN A 488 -27.76 -8.62 4.17
N ALA A 489 -28.43 -8.26 5.28
CA ALA A 489 -29.87 -8.25 5.36
C ALA A 489 -30.49 -7.27 4.33
N LEU A 490 -30.00 -6.04 4.34
CA LEU A 490 -30.50 -4.99 3.45
C LEU A 490 -30.12 -5.24 1.97
N LEU A 491 -28.94 -5.82 1.72
CA LEU A 491 -28.57 -6.24 0.37
C LEU A 491 -29.48 -7.36 -0.14
N THR A 492 -29.80 -8.34 0.70
CA THR A 492 -30.72 -9.42 0.33
C THR A 492 -32.11 -8.88 0.03
N LEU A 493 -32.62 -7.97 0.85
CA LEU A 493 -33.89 -7.30 0.62
C LEU A 493 -33.88 -6.51 -0.70
N LEU A 494 -32.85 -5.71 -0.95
CA LEU A 494 -32.67 -4.98 -2.21
C LEU A 494 -32.75 -5.91 -3.42
N LEU A 495 -32.07 -7.04 -3.35
CA LEU A 495 -32.04 -7.98 -4.46
C LEU A 495 -33.41 -8.62 -4.71
N ILE A 496 -34.16 -8.94 -3.65
CA ILE A 496 -35.55 -9.42 -3.78
C ILE A 496 -36.41 -8.35 -4.47
N VAL A 497 -36.30 -7.09 -4.07
CA VAL A 497 -37.03 -5.96 -4.68
C VAL A 497 -36.67 -5.79 -6.17
N VAL A 498 -35.39 -5.95 -6.54
CA VAL A 498 -34.94 -5.89 -7.95
C VAL A 498 -35.53 -7.05 -8.77
N PHE A 499 -35.36 -8.27 -8.28
CA PHE A 499 -35.81 -9.46 -9.03
C PHE A 499 -37.33 -9.55 -9.13
N ALA A 500 -38.08 -9.08 -8.14
CA ALA A 500 -39.54 -8.97 -8.22
C ALA A 500 -40.03 -8.07 -9.37
N GLN A 501 -39.21 -7.14 -9.84
CA GLN A 501 -39.48 -6.29 -11.01
C GLN A 501 -39.07 -6.91 -12.35
N LEU A 502 -38.10 -7.83 -12.35
CA LEU A 502 -37.56 -8.45 -13.55
C LEU A 502 -38.37 -9.68 -13.97
N ASN A 503 -38.70 -10.55 -13.02
CA ASN A 503 -39.44 -11.79 -13.26
C ASN A 503 -40.60 -11.97 -12.28
N PRO A 504 -41.66 -12.71 -12.62
CA PRO A 504 -42.69 -13.14 -11.66
C PRO A 504 -41.99 -13.86 -10.50
N SER A 505 -42.07 -13.31 -9.30
CA SER A 505 -41.36 -13.83 -8.14
C SER A 505 -42.35 -14.44 -7.14
N SER A 506 -41.98 -15.61 -6.61
CA SER A 506 -42.67 -16.26 -5.51
C SER A 506 -41.85 -16.16 -4.22
N TRP A 507 -42.46 -16.42 -3.07
CA TRP A 507 -41.74 -16.51 -1.79
C TRP A 507 -40.54 -17.51 -1.82
N GLN A 508 -40.56 -18.47 -2.73
CA GLN A 508 -39.48 -19.41 -2.97
C GLN A 508 -38.17 -18.73 -3.34
N LEU A 509 -38.19 -17.52 -3.94
CA LEU A 509 -37.00 -16.72 -4.23
C LEU A 509 -36.22 -16.36 -2.95
N ALA A 510 -36.93 -16.07 -1.87
CA ALA A 510 -36.30 -15.76 -0.59
C ALA A 510 -35.61 -17.00 0.01
N GLY A 511 -36.25 -18.17 -0.08
CA GLY A 511 -35.67 -19.45 0.35
C GLY A 511 -34.44 -19.85 -0.48
N ALA A 512 -34.53 -19.74 -1.81
CA ALA A 512 -33.40 -20.00 -2.70
C ALA A 512 -32.18 -19.12 -2.37
N ARG A 513 -32.40 -17.84 -2.05
CA ARG A 513 -31.34 -16.92 -1.67
C ARG A 513 -30.58 -17.35 -0.41
N VAL A 514 -31.26 -17.90 0.59
CA VAL A 514 -30.63 -18.40 1.82
C VAL A 514 -29.74 -19.61 1.51
N VAL A 515 -30.24 -20.55 0.68
CA VAL A 515 -29.49 -21.75 0.27
C VAL A 515 -28.26 -21.33 -0.54
N ASP A 516 -28.38 -20.43 -1.51
CA ASP A 516 -27.30 -19.94 -2.33
C ASP A 516 -26.18 -19.30 -1.50
N VAL A 517 -26.55 -18.46 -0.50
CA VAL A 517 -25.56 -17.84 0.39
C VAL A 517 -24.92 -18.86 1.32
N ALA A 518 -25.65 -19.85 1.80
CA ALA A 518 -25.12 -20.91 2.63
C ALA A 518 -24.10 -21.76 1.85
N ILE A 519 -24.41 -22.14 0.60
CA ILE A 519 -23.48 -22.86 -0.28
C ILE A 519 -22.25 -22.01 -0.55
N GLY A 520 -22.40 -20.74 -0.93
CA GLY A 520 -21.30 -19.84 -1.18
C GLY A 520 -20.40 -19.62 0.06
N ALA A 521 -21.00 -19.57 1.25
CA ALA A 521 -20.30 -19.51 2.52
C ALA A 521 -19.46 -20.77 2.79
N VAL A 522 -20.05 -21.96 2.59
CA VAL A 522 -19.36 -23.25 2.77
C VAL A 522 -18.19 -23.35 1.80
N VAL A 523 -18.39 -23.05 0.52
CA VAL A 523 -17.31 -23.04 -0.49
C VAL A 523 -16.20 -22.06 -0.11
N GLY A 524 -16.54 -20.84 0.31
CA GLY A 524 -15.57 -19.84 0.74
C GLY A 524 -14.76 -20.29 1.95
N VAL A 525 -15.42 -20.89 2.96
CA VAL A 525 -14.76 -21.45 4.16
C VAL A 525 -13.84 -22.61 3.80
N LEU A 526 -14.32 -23.57 3.04
CA LEU A 526 -13.53 -24.73 2.63
C LEU A 526 -12.31 -24.32 1.81
N ALA A 527 -12.47 -23.40 0.86
CA ALA A 527 -11.37 -22.86 0.09
C ALA A 527 -10.35 -22.12 0.98
N GLY A 528 -10.84 -21.36 1.97
CA GLY A 528 -9.98 -20.67 2.93
C GLY A 528 -9.18 -21.60 3.83
N LEU A 529 -9.76 -22.72 4.24
CA LEU A 529 -9.12 -23.69 5.15
C LEU A 529 -8.20 -24.68 4.41
N LEU A 530 -8.61 -25.14 3.20
CA LEU A 530 -7.91 -26.20 2.49
C LEU A 530 -6.76 -25.69 1.63
N LEU A 531 -6.94 -24.53 0.96
CA LEU A 531 -5.98 -24.07 -0.04
C LEU A 531 -4.80 -23.31 0.58
N TRP A 532 -4.97 -22.62 1.75
CA TRP A 532 -3.85 -21.94 2.42
C TRP A 532 -4.20 -21.58 3.88
N PRO A 533 -3.96 -22.48 4.84
CA PRO A 533 -4.41 -22.31 6.23
C PRO A 533 -3.62 -21.26 7.04
N ARG A 534 -2.52 -20.69 6.46
CA ARG A 534 -1.54 -19.92 7.25
C ARG A 534 -1.90 -18.44 7.49
N GLY A 535 -2.85 -17.85 6.78
CA GLY A 535 -3.24 -16.43 6.94
C GLY A 535 -2.11 -15.42 6.62
N SER A 536 -2.48 -14.14 6.49
CA SER A 536 -1.53 -13.05 6.14
C SER A 536 -0.42 -12.84 7.17
N GLY A 537 -0.68 -13.09 8.45
CA GLY A 537 0.32 -12.97 9.52
C GLY A 537 1.45 -13.98 9.41
N GLY A 538 1.16 -15.21 8.93
CA GLY A 538 2.18 -16.22 8.67
C GLY A 538 3.11 -15.86 7.52
N GLU A 539 2.55 -15.28 6.45
CA GLU A 539 3.30 -14.81 5.30
C GLU A 539 4.16 -13.59 5.64
N LEU A 540 3.60 -12.63 6.41
CA LEU A 540 4.34 -11.46 6.86
C LEU A 540 5.59 -11.88 7.65
N ARG A 541 5.46 -12.80 8.60
CA ARG A 541 6.60 -13.31 9.38
C ARG A 541 7.69 -13.91 8.49
N ARG A 542 7.32 -14.76 7.54
CA ARG A 542 8.28 -15.41 6.61
C ARG A 542 8.96 -14.39 5.72
N ASN A 543 8.20 -13.49 5.12
CA ASN A 543 8.73 -12.52 4.16
C ASN A 543 9.55 -11.42 4.86
N ALA A 544 9.14 -10.96 6.05
CA ALA A 544 9.93 -10.03 6.87
C ALA A 544 11.25 -10.66 7.34
N GLY A 545 11.21 -11.92 7.81
CA GLY A 545 12.41 -12.67 8.17
C GLY A 545 13.36 -12.86 6.98
N ALA A 546 12.83 -13.20 5.80
CA ALA A 546 13.63 -13.31 4.58
C ALA A 546 14.24 -11.96 4.15
N TYR A 547 13.52 -10.86 4.34
CA TYR A 547 14.01 -9.51 4.03
C TYR A 547 15.13 -9.10 5.01
N LEU A 548 14.98 -9.33 6.30
CA LEU A 548 16.04 -9.10 7.30
C LEU A 548 17.32 -9.87 6.96
N LEU A 549 17.19 -11.18 6.65
CA LEU A 549 18.35 -12.01 6.25
C LEU A 549 19.03 -11.50 4.98
N ALA A 550 18.26 -11.13 3.97
CA ALA A 550 18.82 -10.61 2.72
C ALA A 550 19.49 -9.26 2.92
N SER A 551 18.92 -8.38 3.76
CA SER A 551 19.47 -7.07 4.09
C SER A 551 20.74 -7.18 4.91
N GLY A 552 20.82 -8.07 5.90
CA GLY A 552 22.05 -8.32 6.66
C GLY A 552 23.19 -8.81 5.77
N ARG A 553 22.89 -9.72 4.82
CA ARG A 553 23.90 -10.16 3.82
C ARG A 553 24.33 -9.02 2.89
N ALA A 554 23.40 -8.13 2.51
CA ALA A 554 23.74 -6.97 1.69
C ALA A 554 24.67 -6.01 2.43
N VAL A 555 24.53 -5.84 3.76
CA VAL A 555 25.46 -5.04 4.58
C VAL A 555 26.88 -5.61 4.50
N ALA A 556 27.07 -6.89 4.80
CA ALA A 556 28.37 -7.54 4.75
C ALA A 556 29.00 -7.42 3.35
N ARG A 557 28.24 -7.75 2.29
CA ARG A 557 28.71 -7.66 0.90
C ARG A 557 29.01 -6.24 0.43
N THR A 558 28.34 -5.23 0.97
CA THR A 558 28.63 -3.83 0.70
C THR A 558 30.02 -3.45 1.24
N VAL A 559 30.30 -3.79 2.49
CA VAL A 559 31.61 -3.48 3.10
C VAL A 559 32.74 -4.27 2.43
N GLU A 560 32.53 -5.54 2.12
CA GLU A 560 33.46 -6.35 1.35
C GLU A 560 33.75 -5.78 -0.05
N ALA A 561 32.71 -5.25 -0.73
CA ALA A 561 32.91 -4.62 -2.05
C ALA A 561 33.70 -3.32 -1.95
N LEU A 562 33.44 -2.51 -0.90
CA LEU A 562 34.22 -1.30 -0.64
C LEU A 562 35.69 -1.63 -0.26
N ALA A 563 35.92 -2.78 0.38
CA ALA A 563 37.25 -3.32 0.62
C ALA A 563 37.90 -3.96 -0.64
N GLY A 564 37.15 -4.14 -1.73
CA GLY A 564 37.64 -4.69 -3.00
C GLY A 564 37.63 -6.22 -3.06
N THR A 565 36.95 -6.92 -2.14
CA THR A 565 36.98 -8.38 -2.00
C THR A 565 35.76 -9.11 -2.54
N ALA A 566 34.67 -8.40 -2.89
CA ALA A 566 33.43 -9.04 -3.34
C ALA A 566 32.57 -8.20 -4.31
N ASP A 567 31.69 -8.88 -5.08
CA ASP A 567 30.63 -8.24 -5.87
C ASP A 567 29.33 -8.17 -5.04
N PRO A 568 28.77 -6.98 -4.80
CA PRO A 568 27.56 -6.79 -3.99
C PRO A 568 26.27 -7.03 -4.77
N ARG A 569 26.29 -7.10 -6.12
CA ARG A 569 25.09 -7.08 -7.01
C ARG A 569 24.08 -8.16 -6.66
N GLY A 570 24.55 -9.39 -6.45
CA GLY A 570 23.68 -10.54 -6.13
C GLY A 570 22.93 -10.36 -4.81
N ALA A 571 23.59 -9.84 -3.78
CA ALA A 571 23.00 -9.58 -2.48
C ALA A 571 21.99 -8.41 -2.51
N VAL A 572 22.32 -7.34 -3.23
CA VAL A 572 21.44 -6.19 -3.44
C VAL A 572 20.16 -6.62 -4.16
N ASP A 573 20.26 -7.41 -5.23
CA ASP A 573 19.10 -7.91 -5.96
C ASP A 573 18.25 -8.89 -5.12
N ALA A 574 18.87 -9.69 -4.26
CA ALA A 574 18.15 -10.56 -3.32
C ALA A 574 17.39 -9.74 -2.28
N ALA A 575 17.99 -8.70 -1.71
CA ALA A 575 17.33 -7.79 -0.79
C ALA A 575 16.14 -7.06 -1.44
N ARG A 576 16.29 -6.55 -2.66
CA ARG A 576 15.21 -5.90 -3.43
C ARG A 576 14.03 -6.85 -3.71
N ARG A 577 14.29 -8.12 -4.01
CA ARG A 577 13.21 -9.11 -4.20
C ARG A 577 12.48 -9.42 -2.89
N ALA A 578 13.24 -9.59 -1.81
CA ALA A 578 12.67 -9.84 -0.49
C ALA A 578 11.85 -8.64 0.03
N GLU A 579 12.31 -7.41 -0.20
CA GLU A 579 11.59 -6.17 0.11
C GLU A 579 10.21 -6.13 -0.56
N ALA A 580 10.14 -6.47 -1.86
CA ALA A 580 8.87 -6.44 -2.60
C ALA A 580 7.83 -7.39 -1.97
N LEU A 581 8.25 -8.60 -1.57
CA LEU A 581 7.38 -9.59 -0.94
C LEU A 581 6.99 -9.18 0.50
N ALA A 582 7.95 -8.68 1.29
CA ALA A 582 7.71 -8.25 2.67
C ALA A 582 6.75 -7.04 2.71
N THR A 583 6.95 -6.05 1.84
CA THR A 583 6.07 -4.89 1.72
C THR A 583 4.66 -5.30 1.31
N ALA A 584 4.51 -6.22 0.34
CA ALA A 584 3.21 -6.72 -0.08
C ALA A 584 2.48 -7.44 1.07
N SER A 585 3.20 -8.26 1.84
CA SER A 585 2.66 -8.97 3.00
C SER A 585 2.24 -8.01 4.13
N LEU A 586 3.02 -6.95 4.37
CA LEU A 586 2.67 -5.91 5.36
C LEU A 586 1.39 -5.16 4.96
N VAL A 587 1.28 -4.79 3.68
CA VAL A 587 0.08 -4.11 3.17
C VAL A 587 -1.16 -4.96 3.35
N GLN A 588 -1.07 -6.26 3.07
CA GLN A 588 -2.18 -7.18 3.25
C GLN A 588 -2.51 -7.39 4.73
N TYR A 589 -1.51 -7.60 5.58
CA TYR A 589 -1.68 -7.75 7.03
C TYR A 589 -2.44 -6.56 7.64
N HIS A 590 -2.10 -5.32 7.25
CA HIS A 590 -2.84 -4.14 7.71
C HIS A 590 -4.22 -3.97 7.08
N GLY A 591 -4.56 -4.73 6.06
CA GLY A 591 -5.90 -4.78 5.45
C GLY A 591 -6.85 -5.77 6.13
N GLU A 592 -6.32 -6.69 6.92
CA GLU A 592 -7.05 -7.71 7.66
C GLU A 592 -7.23 -7.31 9.14
N ARG A 593 -8.18 -7.95 9.84
CA ARG A 593 -8.27 -7.78 11.30
C ARG A 593 -7.05 -8.41 11.97
N HIS A 594 -6.44 -7.68 12.89
CA HIS A 594 -5.16 -8.07 13.50
C HIS A 594 -5.29 -9.32 14.36
N ASP A 595 -4.39 -10.28 14.17
CA ASP A 595 -4.18 -11.36 15.12
C ASP A 595 -3.54 -10.77 16.40
N PRO A 596 -4.17 -10.90 17.59
CA PRO A 596 -3.62 -10.37 18.83
C PRO A 596 -2.19 -10.86 19.14
N ARG A 597 -1.83 -12.05 18.65
CA ARG A 597 -0.48 -12.63 18.84
C ARG A 597 0.61 -11.89 18.05
N LEU A 598 0.26 -11.12 17.03
CA LEU A 598 1.17 -10.36 16.17
C LEU A 598 1.17 -8.87 16.50
N SER A 599 0.28 -8.40 17.38
CA SER A 599 0.18 -6.99 17.79
C SER A 599 1.36 -6.54 18.66
N HIS A 600 2.15 -7.46 19.19
CA HIS A 600 3.34 -7.16 20.01
C HIS A 600 4.60 -6.87 19.19
N VAL A 601 4.57 -7.03 17.87
CA VAL A 601 5.72 -6.76 16.98
C VAL A 601 5.46 -5.46 16.22
N ASP A 602 6.37 -4.50 16.33
CA ASP A 602 6.36 -3.32 15.48
C ASP A 602 6.91 -3.68 14.08
N TRP A 603 6.00 -4.14 13.21
CA TRP A 603 6.32 -4.54 11.85
C TRP A 603 6.89 -3.41 11.00
N ASP A 604 6.46 -2.17 11.25
CA ASP A 604 6.99 -1.00 10.56
C ASP A 604 8.45 -0.76 10.95
N ALA A 605 8.80 -0.90 12.24
CA ALA A 605 10.18 -0.79 12.72
C ALA A 605 11.08 -1.93 12.17
N VAL A 606 10.57 -3.16 12.15
CA VAL A 606 11.27 -4.34 11.60
C VAL A 606 11.59 -4.15 10.12
N LEU A 607 10.62 -3.76 9.31
CA LEU A 607 10.85 -3.54 7.89
C LEU A 607 11.70 -2.29 7.63
N ALA A 608 11.58 -1.24 8.45
CA ALA A 608 12.44 -0.06 8.36
C ALA A 608 13.91 -0.39 8.64
N ALA A 609 14.20 -1.25 9.62
CA ALA A 609 15.57 -1.69 9.90
C ALA A 609 16.18 -2.43 8.69
N ALA A 610 15.43 -3.35 8.07
CA ALA A 610 15.87 -4.06 6.86
C ALA A 610 16.04 -3.11 5.66
N HIS A 611 15.12 -2.15 5.51
CA HIS A 611 15.16 -1.15 4.44
C HIS A 611 16.42 -0.28 4.54
N ARG A 612 16.73 0.24 5.72
CA ARG A 612 17.94 1.04 5.96
C ARG A 612 19.23 0.28 5.64
N ALA A 613 19.29 -0.98 6.02
CA ALA A 613 20.43 -1.83 5.71
C ALA A 613 20.64 -1.99 4.20
N SER A 614 19.56 -2.27 3.45
CA SER A 614 19.65 -2.50 2.01
C SER A 614 19.85 -1.22 1.20
N HIS A 615 19.16 -0.14 1.55
CA HIS A 615 19.21 1.13 0.82
C HIS A 615 20.44 1.97 1.19
N GLY A 616 20.84 2.00 2.47
CA GLY A 616 22.09 2.65 2.89
C GLY A 616 23.30 2.02 2.23
N GLY A 617 23.36 0.69 2.14
CA GLY A 617 24.41 -0.01 1.37
C GLY A 617 24.43 0.36 -0.11
N GLN A 618 23.25 0.51 -0.74
CA GLN A 618 23.16 0.95 -2.13
C GLN A 618 23.64 2.41 -2.33
N ALA A 619 23.34 3.28 -1.38
CA ALA A 619 23.80 4.68 -1.40
C ALA A 619 25.34 4.74 -1.32
N LEU A 620 25.95 4.02 -0.36
CA LEU A 620 27.40 3.94 -0.24
C LEU A 620 28.07 3.40 -1.53
N LEU A 621 27.48 2.35 -2.13
CA LEU A 621 28.01 1.81 -3.39
C LEU A 621 27.83 2.74 -4.60
N ALA A 622 26.85 3.67 -4.54
CA ALA A 622 26.65 4.67 -5.58
C ALA A 622 27.65 5.83 -5.47
N ASP A 623 28.09 6.16 -4.25
CA ASP A 623 28.96 7.29 -3.98
C ASP A 623 30.44 6.89 -3.94
N HIS A 624 30.74 5.63 -3.60
CA HIS A 624 32.11 5.13 -3.50
C HIS A 624 32.42 4.04 -4.55
N ARG A 625 33.64 4.04 -5.03
CA ARG A 625 34.13 2.99 -5.96
C ARG A 625 34.37 1.68 -5.20
N PRO A 626 34.15 0.51 -5.81
CA PRO A 626 34.63 -0.75 -5.26
C PRO A 626 36.12 -0.64 -4.96
N GLY A 627 36.57 -1.15 -3.80
CA GLY A 627 37.95 -1.02 -3.34
C GLY A 627 38.31 0.33 -2.72
N ALA A 628 37.36 1.22 -2.47
CA ALA A 628 37.61 2.54 -1.84
C ALA A 628 38.32 2.44 -0.48
N LEU A 629 38.11 1.34 0.26
CA LEU A 629 38.73 1.08 1.56
C LEU A 629 40.03 0.26 1.47
N ALA A 630 40.39 -0.25 0.29
CA ALA A 630 41.57 -1.10 0.10
C ALA A 630 42.91 -0.46 0.54
N PRO A 631 43.09 0.87 0.43
CA PRO A 631 44.31 1.53 0.93
C PRO A 631 44.56 1.38 2.43
N TRP A 632 43.50 1.07 3.22
CA TRP A 632 43.58 0.97 4.69
C TRP A 632 43.13 -0.42 5.19
N PRO A 633 43.95 -1.46 5.03
CA PRO A 633 43.55 -2.84 5.28
C PRO A 633 43.16 -3.11 6.74
N GLY A 634 43.80 -2.46 7.72
CA GLY A 634 43.45 -2.60 9.14
C GLY A 634 42.06 -2.08 9.48
N PRO A 635 41.76 -0.80 9.24
CA PRO A 635 40.43 -0.24 9.41
C PRO A 635 39.36 -0.95 8.57
N ALA A 636 39.66 -1.32 7.33
CA ALA A 636 38.72 -2.06 6.46
C ALA A 636 38.35 -3.42 7.03
N ALA A 637 39.34 -4.17 7.58
CA ALA A 637 39.09 -5.45 8.24
C ALA A 637 38.23 -5.30 9.49
N ALA A 638 38.43 -4.24 10.30
CA ALA A 638 37.63 -3.94 11.46
C ALA A 638 36.16 -3.65 11.08
N LEU A 639 35.93 -2.87 10.01
CA LEU A 639 34.61 -2.60 9.46
C LEU A 639 33.93 -3.87 8.91
N ALA A 640 34.68 -4.73 8.20
CA ALA A 640 34.18 -6.00 7.70
C ALA A 640 33.75 -6.96 8.83
N ALA A 641 34.56 -7.07 9.89
CA ALA A 641 34.22 -7.85 11.06
C ALA A 641 32.97 -7.32 11.76
N ARG A 642 32.80 -6.00 11.84
CA ARG A 642 31.61 -5.37 12.39
C ARG A 642 30.37 -5.61 11.53
N ALA A 643 30.48 -5.51 10.20
CA ALA A 643 29.41 -5.82 9.26
C ALA A 643 28.97 -7.29 9.36
N THR A 644 29.91 -8.22 9.58
CA THR A 644 29.60 -9.64 9.83
C THR A 644 28.80 -9.82 11.11
N ARG A 645 29.18 -9.21 12.22
CA ARG A 645 28.41 -9.26 13.48
C ARG A 645 27.01 -8.65 13.33
N LEU A 646 26.88 -7.55 12.57
CA LEU A 646 25.57 -7.00 12.24
C LEU A 646 24.71 -7.98 11.42
N CYS A 647 25.31 -8.66 10.42
CA CYS A 647 24.61 -9.68 9.64
C CYS A 647 24.09 -10.80 10.55
N GLU A 648 24.83 -11.23 11.57
CA GLU A 648 24.41 -12.19 12.57
C GLU A 648 23.25 -11.64 13.42
N GLY A 649 23.30 -10.37 13.82
CA GLY A 649 22.21 -9.67 14.52
C GLY A 649 20.92 -9.60 13.70
N TYR A 650 21.02 -9.31 12.39
CA TYR A 650 19.88 -9.37 11.46
C TYR A 650 19.33 -10.79 11.33
N ALA A 651 20.19 -11.80 11.31
CA ALA A 651 19.77 -13.19 11.25
C ALA A 651 19.09 -13.63 12.57
N ASP A 652 19.52 -13.13 13.71
CA ASP A 652 18.86 -13.40 15.00
C ASP A 652 17.47 -12.76 15.06
N LEU A 653 17.35 -11.49 14.72
CA LEU A 653 16.05 -10.82 14.63
C LEU A 653 15.11 -11.53 13.64
N ALA A 654 15.62 -12.00 12.50
CA ALA A 654 14.85 -12.77 11.53
C ALA A 654 14.29 -14.08 12.13
N ARG A 655 15.06 -14.78 12.95
CA ARG A 655 14.60 -15.98 13.66
C ARG A 655 13.51 -15.65 14.67
N GLN A 656 13.66 -14.59 15.45
CA GLN A 656 12.67 -14.11 16.42
C GLN A 656 11.36 -13.73 15.74
N VAL A 657 11.42 -12.91 14.69
CA VAL A 657 10.29 -12.49 13.87
C VAL A 657 9.55 -13.69 13.27
N SER A 658 10.28 -14.68 12.75
CA SER A 658 9.68 -15.88 12.17
C SER A 658 8.89 -16.71 13.21
N ARG A 659 9.25 -16.61 14.49
CA ARG A 659 8.55 -17.26 15.62
C ARG A 659 7.43 -16.39 16.22
N ALA A 660 7.21 -15.17 15.71
CA ALA A 660 6.32 -14.14 16.28
C ALA A 660 6.67 -13.79 17.75
N ARG A 661 7.94 -13.85 18.10
CA ARG A 661 8.42 -13.62 19.45
C ARG A 661 9.69 -12.80 19.41
N VAL A 662 9.54 -11.49 19.56
CA VAL A 662 10.63 -10.52 19.58
C VAL A 662 10.79 -10.07 21.04
N ASP A 663 11.66 -10.74 21.77
CA ASP A 663 11.82 -10.57 23.21
C ASP A 663 13.27 -10.28 23.63
N ARG A 664 14.21 -10.35 22.70
CA ARG A 664 15.61 -10.08 23.02
C ARG A 664 16.25 -9.19 21.96
N PRO A 665 16.75 -8.01 22.34
CA PRO A 665 17.57 -7.22 21.42
C PRO A 665 18.84 -7.99 21.05
N PRO A 666 19.33 -7.90 19.82
CA PRO A 666 20.63 -8.44 19.43
C PRO A 666 21.75 -7.86 20.32
N ALA A 667 22.81 -8.62 20.50
CA ALA A 667 23.97 -8.16 21.24
C ALA A 667 24.52 -6.86 20.58
N PRO A 668 24.93 -5.86 21.38
CA PRO A 668 25.52 -4.64 20.84
C PRO A 668 26.79 -4.99 20.06
N VAL A 669 26.97 -4.31 18.93
CA VAL A 669 28.17 -4.49 18.12
C VAL A 669 29.22 -3.47 18.57
N ASP A 670 30.15 -3.91 19.41
CA ASP A 670 31.22 -3.07 19.96
C ASP A 670 32.17 -2.55 18.87
N GLY A 671 32.92 -1.49 19.20
CA GLY A 671 33.94 -0.88 18.30
C GLY A 671 33.46 0.42 17.64
N THR A 672 32.31 0.98 18.04
CA THR A 672 31.85 2.28 17.58
C THR A 672 32.83 3.38 18.03
N GLY A 673 33.46 4.05 17.07
CA GLY A 673 34.41 5.14 17.31
C GLY A 673 35.88 4.72 17.29
N ASP A 674 36.20 3.44 17.25
CA ASP A 674 37.60 3.00 17.09
C ASP A 674 38.15 3.37 15.71
N VAL A 675 37.34 3.21 14.68
CA VAL A 675 37.69 3.61 13.30
C VAL A 675 37.87 5.13 13.21
N ALA A 676 37.02 5.93 13.84
CA ALA A 676 37.19 7.39 13.83
C ALA A 676 38.48 7.83 14.55
N ARG A 677 38.92 7.12 15.60
CA ARG A 677 40.19 7.37 16.26
C ARG A 677 41.38 6.98 15.39
N GLN A 678 41.30 5.82 14.73
CA GLN A 678 42.33 5.38 13.77
C GLN A 678 42.46 6.35 12.59
N VAL A 679 41.32 6.77 12.03
CA VAL A 679 41.30 7.78 10.96
C VAL A 679 41.90 9.11 11.42
N HIS A 680 41.62 9.54 12.64
CA HIS A 680 42.23 10.75 13.21
C HIS A 680 43.76 10.62 13.31
N GLY A 681 44.29 9.44 13.70
CA GLY A 681 45.71 9.15 13.69
C GLY A 681 46.31 9.24 12.27
N LEU A 682 45.70 8.58 11.30
CA LEU A 682 46.13 8.59 9.91
C LEU A 682 46.19 10.02 9.33
N VAL A 683 45.21 10.82 9.61
CA VAL A 683 45.14 12.23 9.17
C VAL A 683 46.24 13.07 9.82
N ARG A 684 46.47 12.87 11.11
CA ARG A 684 47.52 13.59 11.87
C ARG A 684 48.93 13.25 11.34
N ASP A 685 49.12 12.01 10.88
CA ASP A 685 50.40 11.53 10.33
C ASP A 685 50.61 11.94 8.85
N GLY A 686 49.72 12.82 8.31
CA GLY A 686 49.84 13.41 6.97
C GLY A 686 49.31 12.56 5.82
N GLU A 687 48.57 11.47 6.11
CA GLU A 687 47.90 10.68 5.08
C GLU A 687 46.62 11.37 4.57
N ASP A 688 46.79 12.24 3.59
CA ASP A 688 45.68 12.95 2.94
C ASP A 688 45.27 12.22 1.63
N ARG A 689 44.74 10.99 1.76
CA ARG A 689 44.30 10.21 0.62
C ARG A 689 42.81 10.32 0.41
N PRO A 690 42.33 10.46 -0.86
CA PRO A 690 40.94 10.35 -1.17
C PRO A 690 40.36 9.03 -0.63
N GLY A 691 39.26 9.08 0.13
CA GLY A 691 38.57 7.90 0.68
C GLY A 691 38.80 7.65 2.17
N VAL A 692 39.69 8.38 2.86
CA VAL A 692 39.84 8.28 4.33
C VAL A 692 38.51 8.57 5.04
N LEU A 693 37.71 9.52 4.53
CA LEU A 693 36.40 9.83 5.05
C LEU A 693 35.37 8.72 4.84
N SER A 694 35.53 7.91 3.78
CA SER A 694 34.66 6.76 3.53
C SER A 694 34.71 5.74 4.68
N LEU A 695 35.85 5.63 5.38
CA LEU A 695 35.97 4.79 6.58
C LEU A 695 35.02 5.28 7.69
N VAL A 696 34.96 6.61 7.91
CA VAL A 696 34.11 7.20 8.95
C VAL A 696 32.63 7.14 8.55
N GLU A 697 32.33 7.30 7.28
CA GLU A 697 30.97 7.19 6.74
C GLU A 697 30.45 5.75 6.89
N VAL A 698 31.25 4.74 6.53
CA VAL A 698 30.87 3.34 6.72
C VAL A 698 30.74 2.98 8.21
N ASP A 699 31.67 3.48 9.08
CA ASP A 699 31.57 3.27 10.53
C ASP A 699 30.30 3.87 11.11
N GLY A 700 29.96 5.10 10.70
CA GLY A 700 28.73 5.78 11.09
C GLY A 700 27.49 5.01 10.65
N TRP A 701 27.43 4.57 9.39
CA TRP A 701 26.34 3.76 8.86
C TRP A 701 26.15 2.45 9.64
N LEU A 702 27.24 1.72 9.91
CA LEU A 702 27.15 0.48 10.70
C LEU A 702 26.68 0.75 12.14
N ALA A 703 27.08 1.88 12.75
CA ALA A 703 26.61 2.28 14.06
C ALA A 703 25.11 2.59 14.09
N ASP A 704 24.63 3.31 13.09
CA ASP A 704 23.21 3.63 12.95
C ASP A 704 22.38 2.38 12.72
N LEU A 705 22.87 1.41 11.91
CA LEU A 705 22.21 0.11 11.70
C LEU A 705 22.08 -0.69 13.01
N ASP A 706 23.12 -0.74 13.84
CA ASP A 706 23.06 -1.40 15.14
C ASP A 706 22.00 -0.78 16.05
N GLY A 707 21.93 0.56 16.10
CA GLY A 707 20.91 1.29 16.85
C GLY A 707 19.49 1.00 16.37
N HIS A 708 19.28 0.91 15.05
CA HIS A 708 17.97 0.59 14.47
C HIS A 708 17.56 -0.87 14.68
N LEU A 709 18.50 -1.79 14.54
CA LEU A 709 18.26 -3.21 14.77
C LEU A 709 17.79 -3.46 16.21
N ARG A 710 18.44 -2.82 17.18
CA ARG A 710 18.05 -2.91 18.60
C ARG A 710 16.69 -2.28 18.88
N ARG A 711 16.38 -1.11 18.28
CA ARG A 711 15.05 -0.49 18.40
C ARG A 711 13.95 -1.35 17.80
N ALA A 712 14.20 -2.02 16.66
CA ALA A 712 13.25 -2.93 16.05
C ALA A 712 12.98 -4.18 16.90
N ALA A 713 13.95 -4.57 17.74
CA ALA A 713 13.86 -5.70 18.66
C ALA A 713 13.33 -5.29 20.05
N ALA A 714 13.26 -3.98 20.36
CA ALA A 714 12.64 -3.51 21.59
C ALA A 714 11.12 -3.64 21.47
N THR A 715 10.51 -4.34 22.42
CA THR A 715 9.05 -4.44 22.51
C THR A 715 8.49 -3.02 22.67
N PRO A 716 7.48 -2.59 21.90
CA PRO A 716 6.82 -1.32 22.17
C PRO A 716 6.23 -1.34 23.59
N PRO A 717 6.34 -0.24 24.36
CA PRO A 717 5.82 -0.15 25.72
C PRO A 717 4.30 -0.35 25.79
#